data_6058645a7b302b144ad573482dfac1fe
#
_entry.id   6058645a7b302b144ad573482dfac1fe
#
_cell.length_a   1.000
_cell.length_b   1.000
_cell.length_c   1.000
_cell.angle_alpha   90.00
_cell.angle_beta   90.00
_cell.angle_gamma   90.00
#
_symmetry.space_group_name_H-M   'P 1'
#
loop_
_entity.id
_entity.type
_entity.pdbx_description
1 polymer ?
#
loop_
_entity_poly.entity_id
_entity_poly.type
_entity_poly.pdbx_seq_one_letter_code
_entity_poly.pdbx_strand_id
1 'polypeptide(L)'
;MGYKFLAVLSVLISVAARAAQPALTTQAVVDRLKPADPGAVHIAGRLGDKIGLCIRSELLSQDVERFITPYREKREIGGADWRCEYWGKWFTALAMADAYAPTAESAGIRDRATRELIATAAPDGYIGTRQPQYRTQGWDTWGCKYALLGILADYDRTGDPAVLQAARRQGDVLIDEYGPGKTNIEDAGEWNGLPASSVLEPVVLLYERTGDRKYLDFARHIVACWDTPSKRLKGGMRLIEDALAGKPPAQFCAPKSYEMMSCFEGLCELYRATGEARFLDAPVALAESIRQHELSIIGCGTSGEVWFDGTTKQTGVVNKPMETCVTATWMKLNYQLLRLTGDPKYADELERNLYNGLLGAMTPRGDWWAYFSGQMGVRVPSYVQHADVGTSCCVLNGPRGLMITPSWAFMTGPSGPVINLYAPATAKMESPAGQAVVLEVSGDYPVDDHATVTVQLETPEEFSISLRIPAWSAQTDLKINGESIPVRSGTYAEIHRIWKTGDRISIGFDMRGRIVKAPDGNGQIAVLRGPVVLSLDNRLTLARPGSAVVATDESSFAKLISDPPAAAQIKAWMAFDVVFTVDGKPQVLTFCDYADAGNAFSQKNIFRTWLPQPLDLQKVYDCGQTWQTLSHANHWTDVPKK
;
A
#
# COMPACT_ATOMS: atom_id res chain seq x y z
N MET A 1 -46.46 44.24 15.92
CA MET A 1 -46.02 44.12 14.50
C MET A 1 -44.54 44.26 14.48
N GLY A 2 -43.77 43.17 14.39
CA GLY A 2 -42.31 43.16 14.37
C GLY A 2 -41.87 42.14 13.32
N TYR A 3 -41.38 42.63 12.19
CA TYR A 3 -40.81 41.80 11.12
C TYR A 3 -39.39 41.37 11.52
N LYS A 4 -39.16 40.07 11.60
CA LYS A 4 -37.81 39.49 11.69
C LYS A 4 -37.31 39.27 10.24
N PHE A 5 -36.27 39.98 9.86
CA PHE A 5 -35.51 39.72 8.63
C PHE A 5 -34.62 38.48 8.87
N LEU A 6 -34.86 37.42 8.10
CA LEU A 6 -33.91 36.32 7.96
C LEU A 6 -32.87 36.74 6.92
N ALA A 7 -31.62 36.91 7.35
CA ALA A 7 -30.49 37.07 6.45
C ALA A 7 -30.05 35.68 5.97
N VAL A 8 -30.25 35.38 4.69
CA VAL A 8 -29.69 34.21 4.01
C VAL A 8 -28.25 34.54 3.65
N LEU A 9 -27.31 33.92 4.35
CA LEU A 9 -25.89 34.01 4.08
C LEU A 9 -25.55 33.10 2.90
N SER A 10 -25.45 33.66 1.68
CA SER A 10 -24.97 32.93 0.51
C SER A 10 -23.46 32.76 0.63
N VAL A 11 -23.00 31.55 0.97
CA VAL A 11 -21.60 31.18 0.89
C VAL A 11 -21.26 30.93 -0.57
N LEU A 12 -20.65 31.89 -1.22
CA LEU A 12 -19.99 31.73 -2.53
C LEU A 12 -18.76 30.84 -2.32
N ILE A 13 -18.90 29.53 -2.58
CA ILE A 13 -17.77 28.63 -2.74
C ILE A 13 -17.15 28.95 -4.11
N SER A 14 -16.03 29.65 -4.11
CA SER A 14 -15.18 29.78 -5.30
C SER A 14 -14.63 28.40 -5.64
N VAL A 15 -15.24 27.73 -6.62
CA VAL A 15 -14.64 26.57 -7.28
C VAL A 15 -13.42 27.11 -8.04
N ALA A 16 -12.23 26.97 -7.44
CA ALA A 16 -11.01 27.16 -8.20
C ALA A 16 -11.02 26.17 -9.36
N ALA A 17 -10.99 26.68 -10.59
CA ALA A 17 -10.91 25.87 -11.79
C ALA A 17 -9.67 24.99 -11.66
N ARG A 18 -9.89 23.68 -11.52
CA ARG A 18 -8.85 22.66 -11.49
C ARG A 18 -8.17 22.69 -12.86
N ALA A 19 -6.84 22.84 -12.89
CA ALA A 19 -6.09 22.60 -14.12
C ALA A 19 -6.40 21.17 -14.57
N ALA A 20 -6.93 21.02 -15.80
CA ALA A 20 -7.19 19.70 -16.36
C ALA A 20 -5.86 18.92 -16.32
N GLN A 21 -5.91 17.69 -15.82
CA GLN A 21 -4.74 16.81 -15.90
C GLN A 21 -4.27 16.77 -17.35
N PRO A 22 -2.97 16.97 -17.62
CA PRO A 22 -2.48 16.90 -19.00
C PRO A 22 -2.83 15.53 -19.57
N ALA A 23 -3.48 15.53 -20.74
CA ALA A 23 -3.87 14.30 -21.42
C ALA A 23 -2.60 13.47 -21.67
N LEU A 24 -2.58 12.23 -21.17
CA LEU A 24 -1.54 11.26 -21.46
C LEU A 24 -1.70 10.84 -22.94
N THR A 25 -0.97 11.48 -23.84
CA THR A 25 -1.18 11.36 -25.29
C THR A 25 -0.52 10.13 -25.93
N THR A 26 0.17 9.28 -25.15
CA THR A 26 1.12 8.28 -25.69
C THR A 26 0.90 6.85 -25.17
N GLN A 27 -0.22 6.59 -24.48
CA GLN A 27 -0.51 5.23 -24.02
C GLN A 27 -1.09 4.39 -25.17
N ALA A 28 -0.50 3.20 -25.41
CA ALA A 28 -1.02 2.21 -26.34
C ALA A 28 -2.16 1.37 -25.72
N VAL A 29 -2.20 1.28 -24.38
CA VAL A 29 -3.18 0.51 -23.62
C VAL A 29 -3.85 1.39 -22.58
N VAL A 30 -5.17 1.31 -22.49
CA VAL A 30 -5.98 1.97 -21.47
C VAL A 30 -6.26 0.99 -20.33
N ASP A 31 -6.14 1.46 -19.09
CA ASP A 31 -6.50 0.69 -17.91
C ASP A 31 -7.94 0.17 -17.97
N ARG A 32 -8.16 -1.07 -17.55
CA ARG A 32 -9.51 -1.65 -17.44
C ARG A 32 -10.32 -0.99 -16.33
N LEU A 33 -9.65 -0.67 -15.22
CA LEU A 33 -10.25 0.11 -14.13
C LEU A 33 -9.44 1.39 -13.93
N LYS A 34 -10.08 2.52 -14.11
CA LYS A 34 -9.48 3.83 -13.87
C LYS A 34 -9.77 4.26 -12.43
N PRO A 35 -8.79 4.81 -11.70
CA PRO A 35 -9.04 5.34 -10.37
C PRO A 35 -10.07 6.47 -10.44
N ALA A 36 -10.95 6.54 -9.44
CA ALA A 36 -11.71 7.76 -9.22
C ALA A 36 -10.76 8.92 -8.89
N ASP A 37 -11.18 10.15 -9.14
CA ASP A 37 -10.45 11.32 -8.65
C ASP A 37 -10.32 11.23 -7.12
N PRO A 38 -9.10 11.20 -6.55
CA PRO A 38 -8.94 11.11 -5.11
C PRO A 38 -9.69 12.21 -4.34
N GLY A 39 -9.76 13.43 -4.88
CA GLY A 39 -10.50 14.54 -4.28
C GLY A 39 -12.03 14.40 -4.35
N ALA A 40 -12.54 13.48 -5.16
CA ALA A 40 -13.96 13.15 -5.24
C ALA A 40 -14.36 11.99 -4.31
N VAL A 41 -13.39 11.33 -3.66
CA VAL A 41 -13.60 10.23 -2.71
C VAL A 41 -13.33 10.74 -1.30
N HIS A 42 -14.27 10.53 -0.39
CA HIS A 42 -14.10 10.84 1.03
C HIS A 42 -14.34 9.56 1.83
N ILE A 43 -13.28 8.99 2.39
CA ILE A 43 -13.35 7.83 3.29
C ILE A 43 -13.60 8.35 4.70
N ALA A 44 -14.63 7.81 5.37
CA ALA A 44 -15.06 8.17 6.71
C ALA A 44 -14.76 7.03 7.71
N GLY A 45 -15.33 7.15 8.91
CA GLY A 45 -15.13 6.17 9.98
C GLY A 45 -13.68 6.04 10.40
N ARG A 46 -13.36 4.91 11.05
CA ARG A 46 -12.02 4.73 11.63
C ARG A 46 -10.88 4.69 10.59
N LEU A 47 -11.15 4.20 9.38
CA LEU A 47 -10.16 4.25 8.30
C LEU A 47 -9.89 5.68 7.86
N GLY A 48 -10.93 6.50 7.70
CA GLY A 48 -10.80 7.92 7.40
C GLY A 48 -10.05 8.69 8.48
N ASP A 49 -10.32 8.38 9.75
CA ASP A 49 -9.58 8.95 10.89
C ASP A 49 -8.08 8.60 10.83
N LYS A 50 -7.72 7.36 10.49
CA LYS A 50 -6.32 6.92 10.31
C LYS A 50 -5.63 7.64 9.15
N ILE A 51 -6.31 7.80 8.02
CA ILE A 51 -5.82 8.58 6.88
C ILE A 51 -5.60 10.04 7.28
N GLY A 52 -6.60 10.68 7.88
CA GLY A 52 -6.51 12.06 8.35
C GLY A 52 -5.42 12.27 9.40
N LEU A 53 -5.24 11.30 10.30
CA LEU A 53 -4.18 11.33 11.30
C LEU A 53 -2.79 11.25 10.65
N CYS A 54 -2.59 10.34 9.70
CA CYS A 54 -1.34 10.21 8.94
C CYS A 54 -1.01 11.51 8.17
N ILE A 55 -1.99 12.10 7.51
CA ILE A 55 -1.80 13.39 6.80
C ILE A 55 -1.29 14.46 7.74
N ARG A 56 -1.97 14.69 8.87
CA ARG A 56 -1.62 15.77 9.81
C ARG A 56 -0.34 15.49 10.58
N SER A 57 -0.18 14.27 11.09
CA SER A 57 0.88 13.96 12.06
C SER A 57 2.18 13.51 11.41
N GLU A 58 2.15 13.02 10.16
CA GLU A 58 3.33 12.56 9.44
C GLU A 58 3.62 13.43 8.21
N LEU A 59 2.69 13.54 7.25
CA LEU A 59 2.99 14.14 5.96
C LEU A 59 3.18 15.67 6.04
N LEU A 60 2.29 16.38 6.74
CA LEU A 60 2.36 17.85 6.86
C LEU A 60 3.32 18.32 7.96
N SER A 61 3.73 17.44 8.87
CA SER A 61 4.62 17.80 9.98
C SER A 61 6.11 17.72 9.66
N GLN A 62 6.47 17.25 8.46
CA GLN A 62 7.87 17.06 8.09
C GLN A 62 8.59 18.37 7.81
N ASP A 63 9.84 18.43 8.23
CA ASP A 63 10.73 19.54 7.92
C ASP A 63 11.33 19.35 6.52
N VAL A 64 10.82 20.12 5.55
CA VAL A 64 11.26 20.09 4.15
C VAL A 64 12.77 20.29 4.02
N GLU A 65 13.37 21.17 4.83
CA GLU A 65 14.80 21.48 4.76
C GLU A 65 15.67 20.23 5.03
N ARG A 66 15.26 19.36 5.95
CA ARG A 66 15.99 18.12 6.24
C ARG A 66 16.06 17.17 5.03
N PHE A 67 15.02 17.17 4.19
CA PHE A 67 15.01 16.36 2.97
C PHE A 67 15.81 17.02 1.83
N ILE A 68 15.89 18.36 1.79
CA ILE A 68 16.58 19.10 0.72
C ILE A 68 18.09 19.20 0.98
N THR A 69 18.51 19.31 2.23
CA THR A 69 19.93 19.47 2.60
C THR A 69 20.85 18.43 1.98
N PRO A 70 20.56 17.10 1.97
CA PRO A 70 21.41 16.10 1.31
C PRO A 70 21.61 16.37 -0.19
N TYR A 71 20.58 16.85 -0.88
CA TYR A 71 20.66 17.19 -2.32
C TYR A 71 21.46 18.46 -2.57
N ARG A 72 21.42 19.43 -1.67
CA ARG A 72 22.18 20.67 -1.77
C ARG A 72 23.66 20.44 -1.51
N GLU A 73 23.97 19.66 -0.48
CA GLU A 73 25.35 19.41 -0.06
C GLU A 73 26.10 18.38 -0.92
N LYS A 74 25.40 17.43 -1.52
CA LYS A 74 25.94 16.37 -2.40
C LYS A 74 27.15 15.65 -1.79
N ARG A 75 27.06 15.29 -0.49
CA ARG A 75 28.19 14.72 0.25
C ARG A 75 28.16 13.20 0.43
N GLU A 76 27.15 12.52 -0.11
CA GLU A 76 27.09 11.06 -0.02
C GLU A 76 28.14 10.40 -0.91
N ILE A 77 28.93 9.47 -0.36
CA ILE A 77 30.08 8.84 -1.01
C ILE A 77 30.09 7.31 -0.96
N GLY A 78 29.19 6.69 -0.20
CA GLY A 78 29.21 5.25 0.04
C GLY A 78 27.93 4.51 -0.29
N GLY A 79 27.96 3.18 -0.29
CA GLY A 79 26.80 2.31 -0.50
C GLY A 79 25.77 2.38 0.62
N ALA A 80 26.18 2.75 1.85
CA ALA A 80 25.31 2.87 3.02
C ALA A 80 24.49 4.16 3.07
N ASP A 81 24.62 5.03 2.07
CA ASP A 81 23.92 6.30 1.97
C ASP A 81 22.71 6.18 1.06
N TRP A 82 21.50 6.23 1.64
CA TRP A 82 20.21 6.18 0.91
C TRP A 82 19.27 7.33 1.27
N ARG A 83 19.76 8.44 1.84
CA ARG A 83 18.98 9.66 2.10
C ARG A 83 18.33 10.21 0.84
N CYS A 84 18.93 9.94 -0.31
CA CYS A 84 18.46 10.31 -1.64
C CYS A 84 17.04 9.83 -1.98
N GLU A 85 16.51 8.81 -1.29
CA GLU A 85 15.14 8.33 -1.51
C GLU A 85 14.08 9.04 -0.67
N TYR A 86 14.48 9.71 0.43
CA TYR A 86 13.55 10.17 1.45
C TYR A 86 12.63 11.28 0.98
N TRP A 87 13.19 12.27 0.29
CA TRP A 87 12.36 13.34 -0.30
C TRP A 87 11.26 12.76 -1.19
N GLY A 88 11.60 11.89 -2.12
CA GLY A 88 10.62 11.37 -3.09
C GLY A 88 9.61 10.41 -2.49
N LYS A 89 9.98 9.60 -1.49
CA LYS A 89 9.04 8.76 -0.74
C LYS A 89 8.01 9.60 -0.01
N TRP A 90 8.46 10.57 0.79
CA TRP A 90 7.59 11.50 1.48
C TRP A 90 6.74 12.31 0.50
N PHE A 91 7.38 12.91 -0.50
CA PHE A 91 6.72 13.84 -1.42
C PHE A 91 5.62 13.17 -2.25
N THR A 92 5.83 11.94 -2.72
CA THR A 92 4.78 11.21 -3.45
C THR A 92 3.56 10.91 -2.57
N ALA A 93 3.75 10.62 -1.28
CA ALA A 93 2.65 10.48 -0.33
C ALA A 93 1.95 11.83 -0.07
N LEU A 94 2.71 12.91 0.07
CA LEU A 94 2.18 14.28 0.23
C LEU A 94 1.35 14.71 -0.99
N ALA A 95 1.82 14.42 -2.21
CA ALA A 95 1.09 14.73 -3.43
C ALA A 95 -0.25 13.97 -3.52
N MET A 96 -0.27 12.70 -3.10
CA MET A 96 -1.51 11.92 -3.00
C MET A 96 -2.45 12.48 -1.92
N ALA A 97 -1.91 12.89 -0.76
CA ALA A 97 -2.68 13.51 0.32
C ALA A 97 -3.28 14.86 -0.11
N ASP A 98 -2.51 15.69 -0.82
CA ASP A 98 -2.98 16.95 -1.40
C ASP A 98 -4.04 16.74 -2.51
N ALA A 99 -3.95 15.62 -3.23
CA ALA A 99 -5.00 15.24 -4.19
C ALA A 99 -6.29 14.82 -3.48
N TYR A 100 -6.18 14.08 -2.37
CA TYR A 100 -7.30 13.56 -1.61
C TYR A 100 -8.00 14.62 -0.76
N ALA A 101 -7.25 15.42 -0.03
CA ALA A 101 -7.75 16.45 0.90
C ALA A 101 -6.95 17.75 0.76
N PRO A 102 -7.16 18.50 -0.35
CA PRO A 102 -6.36 19.68 -0.66
C PRO A 102 -6.60 20.80 0.37
N THR A 103 -5.50 21.40 0.83
CA THR A 103 -5.51 22.58 1.71
C THR A 103 -4.48 23.60 1.23
N ALA A 104 -4.58 24.86 1.66
CA ALA A 104 -3.56 25.85 1.37
C ALA A 104 -2.20 25.47 1.98
N GLU A 105 -2.21 24.76 3.12
CA GLU A 105 -1.01 24.26 3.78
C GLU A 105 -0.34 23.16 2.95
N SER A 106 -1.07 22.11 2.54
CA SER A 106 -0.51 21.01 1.76
C SER A 106 0.03 21.50 0.41
N ALA A 107 -0.70 22.38 -0.28
CA ALA A 107 -0.25 23.00 -1.52
C ALA A 107 1.03 23.83 -1.31
N GLY A 108 1.09 24.65 -0.26
CA GLY A 108 2.25 25.47 0.05
C GLY A 108 3.51 24.65 0.38
N ILE A 109 3.36 23.55 1.14
CA ILE A 109 4.46 22.62 1.45
C ILE A 109 4.93 21.94 0.15
N ARG A 110 4.02 21.45 -0.67
CA ARG A 110 4.31 20.79 -1.95
C ARG A 110 5.08 21.72 -2.88
N ASP A 111 4.55 22.92 -3.14
CA ASP A 111 5.17 23.89 -4.04
C ASP A 111 6.56 24.31 -3.56
N ARG A 112 6.73 24.50 -2.24
CA ARG A 112 8.03 24.80 -1.63
C ARG A 112 9.00 23.64 -1.84
N ALA A 113 8.58 22.41 -1.51
CA ALA A 113 9.44 21.22 -1.57
C ALA A 113 9.92 20.94 -3.00
N THR A 114 9.05 21.08 -4.02
CA THR A 114 9.42 20.92 -5.42
C THR A 114 10.40 22.00 -5.87
N ARG A 115 10.09 23.26 -5.60
CA ARG A 115 10.96 24.39 -5.98
C ARG A 115 12.37 24.27 -5.36
N GLU A 116 12.44 23.94 -4.07
CA GLU A 116 13.71 23.80 -3.37
C GLU A 116 14.52 22.60 -3.87
N LEU A 117 13.88 21.46 -4.19
CA LEU A 117 14.55 20.31 -4.79
C LEU A 117 15.14 20.67 -6.17
N ILE A 118 14.33 21.26 -7.06
CA ILE A 118 14.74 21.62 -8.42
C ILE A 118 15.92 22.62 -8.36
N ALA A 119 15.92 23.54 -7.39
CA ALA A 119 17.02 24.48 -7.20
C ALA A 119 18.36 23.82 -6.81
N THR A 120 18.36 22.56 -6.37
CA THR A 120 19.60 21.80 -6.09
C THR A 120 20.22 21.16 -7.32
N ALA A 121 19.57 21.26 -8.49
CA ALA A 121 20.05 20.63 -9.72
C ALA A 121 21.46 21.09 -10.08
N ALA A 122 22.33 20.16 -10.43
CA ALA A 122 23.64 20.47 -10.99
C ALA A 122 23.52 21.08 -12.41
N PRO A 123 24.55 21.72 -12.94
CA PRO A 123 24.50 22.37 -14.25
C PRO A 123 24.05 21.46 -15.40
N ASP A 124 24.39 20.17 -15.34
CA ASP A 124 23.96 19.14 -16.30
C ASP A 124 22.50 18.68 -16.12
N GLY A 125 21.85 19.04 -15.01
CA GLY A 125 20.48 18.66 -14.69
C GLY A 125 20.32 17.56 -13.64
N TYR A 126 21.43 17.01 -13.13
CA TYR A 126 21.40 15.98 -12.09
C TYR A 126 20.80 16.50 -10.79
N ILE A 127 19.74 15.84 -10.32
CA ILE A 127 19.10 16.04 -9.03
C ILE A 127 19.34 14.79 -8.19
N GLY A 128 20.34 14.82 -7.34
CA GLY A 128 20.76 13.72 -6.48
C GLY A 128 21.68 14.24 -5.38
N THR A 129 22.17 13.33 -4.55
CA THR A 129 22.89 13.62 -3.30
C THR A 129 24.40 13.44 -3.42
N ARG A 130 24.92 13.16 -4.64
CA ARG A 130 26.32 12.80 -4.86
C ARG A 130 27.05 13.78 -5.75
N GLN A 131 28.35 13.91 -5.49
CA GLN A 131 29.27 14.61 -6.40
C GLN A 131 29.50 13.77 -7.66
N PRO A 132 29.93 14.38 -8.80
CA PRO A 132 30.04 13.69 -10.08
C PRO A 132 30.83 12.38 -10.05
N GLN A 133 31.94 12.31 -9.31
CA GLN A 133 32.80 11.13 -9.22
C GLN A 133 32.20 9.94 -8.45
N TYR A 134 31.11 10.15 -7.70
CA TYR A 134 30.40 9.16 -6.90
C TYR A 134 29.03 8.78 -7.47
N ARG A 135 28.64 9.39 -8.60
CA ARG A 135 27.39 9.03 -9.29
C ARG A 135 27.46 7.58 -9.77
N THR A 136 26.31 6.98 -9.99
CA THR A 136 26.12 5.57 -10.40
C THR A 136 26.54 4.52 -9.35
N GLN A 137 27.02 4.94 -8.19
CA GLN A 137 27.44 4.05 -7.11
C GLN A 137 26.37 3.93 -6.01
N GLY A 138 26.36 2.80 -5.30
CA GLY A 138 25.46 2.58 -4.15
C GLY A 138 23.98 2.80 -4.53
N TRP A 139 23.32 3.71 -3.84
CA TRP A 139 21.89 4.02 -4.01
C TRP A 139 21.62 5.28 -4.85
N ASP A 140 22.60 5.78 -5.59
CA ASP A 140 22.46 7.05 -6.33
C ASP A 140 21.31 7.03 -7.35
N THR A 141 21.31 6.04 -8.25
CA THR A 141 20.28 5.93 -9.30
C THR A 141 18.89 5.66 -8.70
N TRP A 142 18.84 4.94 -7.58
CA TRP A 142 17.62 4.79 -6.78
C TRP A 142 17.11 6.13 -6.25
N GLY A 143 18.00 7.01 -5.82
CA GLY A 143 17.66 8.37 -5.43
C GLY A 143 17.13 9.20 -6.59
N CYS A 144 17.77 9.11 -7.76
CA CYS A 144 17.30 9.73 -9.00
C CYS A 144 15.87 9.28 -9.38
N LYS A 145 15.56 7.98 -9.20
CA LYS A 145 14.20 7.45 -9.36
C LYS A 145 13.21 8.22 -8.51
N TYR A 146 13.51 8.36 -7.20
CA TYR A 146 12.59 9.01 -6.26
C TYR A 146 12.43 10.50 -6.50
N ALA A 147 13.52 11.19 -6.84
CA ALA A 147 13.45 12.58 -7.25
C ALA A 147 12.54 12.75 -8.48
N LEU A 148 12.73 11.91 -9.49
CA LEU A 148 11.95 11.98 -10.73
C LEU A 148 10.47 11.62 -10.50
N LEU A 149 10.16 10.60 -9.70
CA LEU A 149 8.78 10.25 -9.33
C LEU A 149 8.07 11.40 -8.63
N GLY A 150 8.74 12.06 -7.67
CA GLY A 150 8.15 13.20 -6.96
C GLY A 150 7.95 14.41 -7.87
N ILE A 151 8.93 14.75 -8.71
CA ILE A 151 8.80 15.86 -9.68
C ILE A 151 7.65 15.61 -10.64
N LEU A 152 7.50 14.39 -11.15
CA LEU A 152 6.38 14.04 -12.05
C LEU A 152 5.04 14.06 -11.31
N ALA A 153 4.99 13.65 -10.04
CA ALA A 153 3.77 13.75 -9.24
C ALA A 153 3.34 15.21 -9.02
N ASP A 154 4.29 16.14 -8.85
CA ASP A 154 3.99 17.58 -8.78
C ASP A 154 3.51 18.12 -10.14
N TYR A 155 4.18 17.72 -11.23
CA TYR A 155 3.72 18.09 -12.58
C TYR A 155 2.28 17.63 -12.85
N ASP A 156 1.93 16.41 -12.44
CA ASP A 156 0.57 15.88 -12.59
C ASP A 156 -0.47 16.69 -11.79
N ARG A 157 -0.05 17.34 -10.71
CA ARG A 157 -0.90 18.22 -9.89
C ARG A 157 -1.01 19.64 -10.42
N THR A 158 0.08 20.18 -10.99
CA THR A 158 0.20 21.61 -11.32
C THR A 158 0.14 21.91 -12.81
N GLY A 159 0.59 20.97 -13.64
CA GLY A 159 0.81 21.20 -15.07
C GLY A 159 1.94 22.18 -15.36
N ASP A 160 2.80 22.51 -14.36
CA ASP A 160 3.87 23.50 -14.52
C ASP A 160 4.94 23.01 -15.51
N PRO A 161 5.13 23.69 -16.67
CA PRO A 161 6.14 23.29 -17.65
C PRO A 161 7.58 23.40 -17.12
N ALA A 162 7.86 24.24 -16.11
CA ALA A 162 9.18 24.34 -15.52
C ALA A 162 9.53 23.07 -14.69
N VAL A 163 8.53 22.50 -14.02
CA VAL A 163 8.64 21.22 -13.30
C VAL A 163 8.90 20.07 -14.28
N LEU A 164 8.15 20.02 -15.40
CA LEU A 164 8.39 19.02 -16.45
C LEU A 164 9.77 19.17 -17.10
N GLN A 165 10.25 20.40 -17.27
CA GLN A 165 11.59 20.65 -17.81
C GLN A 165 12.70 20.14 -16.86
N ALA A 166 12.51 20.26 -15.55
CA ALA A 166 13.44 19.68 -14.57
C ALA A 166 13.45 18.15 -14.64
N ALA A 167 12.26 17.52 -14.78
CA ALA A 167 12.15 16.08 -15.01
C ALA A 167 12.86 15.63 -16.30
N ARG A 168 12.71 16.37 -17.41
CA ARG A 168 13.42 16.10 -18.68
C ARG A 168 14.93 16.12 -18.48
N ARG A 169 15.47 17.16 -17.84
CA ARG A 169 16.90 17.26 -17.58
C ARG A 169 17.43 16.10 -16.74
N GLN A 170 16.72 15.70 -15.71
CA GLN A 170 17.07 14.52 -14.91
C GLN A 170 17.02 13.23 -15.72
N GLY A 171 16.00 13.06 -16.58
CA GLY A 171 15.90 11.93 -17.51
C GLY A 171 17.05 11.88 -18.52
N ASP A 172 17.49 13.04 -19.02
CA ASP A 172 18.61 13.16 -19.94
C ASP A 172 19.94 12.74 -19.28
N VAL A 173 20.16 13.11 -18.01
CA VAL A 173 21.31 12.62 -17.22
C VAL A 173 21.32 11.09 -17.13
N LEU A 174 20.17 10.45 -16.88
CA LEU A 174 20.10 8.99 -16.82
C LEU A 174 20.42 8.34 -18.16
N ILE A 175 20.01 8.95 -19.28
CA ILE A 175 20.36 8.49 -20.63
C ILE A 175 21.87 8.65 -20.89
N ASP A 176 22.47 9.75 -20.45
CA ASP A 176 23.90 10.00 -20.59
C ASP A 176 24.76 9.02 -19.78
N GLU A 177 24.23 8.52 -18.64
CA GLU A 177 24.92 7.56 -17.78
C GLU A 177 24.73 6.10 -18.23
N TYR A 178 23.52 5.73 -18.67
CA TYR A 178 23.10 4.34 -18.87
C TYR A 178 22.56 4.02 -20.27
N GLY A 179 22.49 4.97 -21.17
CA GLY A 179 21.99 4.75 -22.53
C GLY A 179 22.86 3.81 -23.35
N PRO A 180 22.47 3.49 -24.61
CA PRO A 180 23.21 2.59 -25.47
C PRO A 180 24.70 2.98 -25.61
N GLY A 181 25.57 2.01 -25.35
CA GLY A 181 27.03 2.22 -25.39
C GLY A 181 27.63 2.89 -24.14
N LYS A 182 26.83 3.11 -23.13
CA LYS A 182 27.23 3.62 -21.80
C LYS A 182 27.36 2.48 -20.77
N THR A 183 27.34 2.83 -19.48
CA THR A 183 27.40 1.84 -18.40
C THR A 183 26.17 0.94 -18.43
N ASN A 184 26.35 -0.40 -18.38
CA ASN A 184 25.23 -1.29 -18.18
C ASN A 184 24.61 -1.02 -16.80
N ILE A 185 23.30 -0.79 -16.75
CA ILE A 185 22.59 -0.42 -15.52
C ILE A 185 22.70 -1.50 -14.43
N GLU A 186 22.91 -2.77 -14.79
CA GLU A 186 23.17 -3.87 -13.84
C GLU A 186 24.50 -3.72 -13.12
N ASP A 187 25.45 -2.98 -13.69
CA ASP A 187 26.74 -2.69 -13.06
C ASP A 187 26.65 -1.50 -12.09
N ALA A 188 25.52 -0.80 -12.05
CA ALA A 188 25.30 0.33 -11.16
C ALA A 188 24.82 -0.10 -9.77
N GLY A 189 25.26 0.63 -8.76
CA GLY A 189 24.74 0.53 -7.40
C GLY A 189 24.84 -0.85 -6.75
N GLU A 190 23.85 -1.17 -5.93
CA GLU A 190 23.77 -2.38 -5.12
C GLU A 190 22.94 -3.49 -5.80
N TRP A 191 22.95 -4.71 -5.24
CA TRP A 191 22.07 -5.82 -5.63
C TRP A 191 22.02 -6.09 -7.13
N ASN A 192 23.19 -6.14 -7.79
CA ASN A 192 23.32 -6.37 -9.23
C ASN A 192 22.58 -5.33 -10.10
N GLY A 193 22.50 -4.08 -9.62
CA GLY A 193 21.81 -3.02 -10.34
C GLY A 193 20.28 -3.05 -10.25
N LEU A 194 19.71 -3.91 -9.40
CA LEU A 194 18.26 -4.03 -9.23
C LEU A 194 17.61 -2.70 -8.78
N PRO A 195 18.13 -1.98 -7.75
CA PRO A 195 17.62 -0.65 -7.41
C PRO A 195 17.75 0.36 -8.56
N ALA A 196 18.90 0.35 -9.27
CA ALA A 196 19.14 1.24 -10.39
C ALA A 196 18.14 0.99 -11.54
N SER A 197 17.90 -0.28 -11.88
CA SER A 197 16.96 -0.70 -12.92
C SER A 197 15.52 -0.23 -12.68
N SER A 198 15.15 0.05 -11.43
CA SER A 198 13.81 0.52 -11.08
C SER A 198 13.50 1.95 -11.52
N VAL A 199 14.48 2.70 -12.08
CA VAL A 199 14.22 3.98 -12.78
C VAL A 199 13.36 3.78 -14.03
N LEU A 200 13.16 2.53 -14.46
CA LEU A 200 12.25 2.19 -15.55
C LEU A 200 10.88 2.86 -15.37
N GLU A 201 10.30 2.81 -14.16
CA GLU A 201 9.00 3.41 -13.88
C GLU A 201 8.96 4.91 -14.22
N PRO A 202 9.75 5.80 -13.57
CA PRO A 202 9.67 7.24 -13.86
C PRO A 202 10.17 7.60 -15.26
N VAL A 203 11.00 6.80 -15.91
CA VAL A 203 11.41 7.03 -17.30
C VAL A 203 10.24 6.82 -18.26
N VAL A 204 9.44 5.76 -18.07
CA VAL A 204 8.22 5.55 -18.87
C VAL A 204 7.19 6.64 -18.57
N LEU A 205 6.99 6.99 -17.30
CA LEU A 205 6.11 8.09 -16.90
C LEU A 205 6.53 9.42 -17.54
N LEU A 206 7.83 9.67 -17.69
CA LEU A 206 8.35 10.86 -18.37
C LEU A 206 8.05 10.82 -19.89
N TYR A 207 8.17 9.63 -20.52
CA TYR A 207 7.73 9.45 -21.91
C TYR A 207 6.25 9.79 -22.09
N GLU A 208 5.39 9.27 -21.23
CA GLU A 208 3.95 9.49 -21.31
C GLU A 208 3.55 10.97 -21.22
N ARG A 209 4.29 11.77 -20.45
CA ARG A 209 4.02 13.20 -20.24
C ARG A 209 4.67 14.09 -21.28
N THR A 210 5.70 13.59 -21.96
CA THR A 210 6.47 14.39 -22.92
C THR A 210 6.23 14.01 -24.37
N GLY A 211 5.84 12.76 -24.64
CA GLY A 211 5.79 12.19 -25.99
C GLY A 211 7.17 11.99 -26.64
N ASP A 212 8.27 12.28 -25.92
CA ASP A 212 9.62 12.22 -26.47
C ASP A 212 10.14 10.76 -26.48
N ARG A 213 10.25 10.22 -27.68
CA ARG A 213 10.61 8.82 -27.89
C ARG A 213 11.94 8.40 -27.27
N LYS A 214 12.87 9.31 -27.06
CA LYS A 214 14.17 8.97 -26.42
C LYS A 214 14.01 8.30 -25.05
N TYR A 215 12.95 8.69 -24.29
CA TYR A 215 12.67 8.08 -22.98
C TYR A 215 12.06 6.68 -23.11
N LEU A 216 11.20 6.44 -24.10
CA LEU A 216 10.71 5.09 -24.38
C LEU A 216 11.83 4.17 -24.89
N ASP A 217 12.69 4.67 -25.77
CA ASP A 217 13.83 3.92 -26.28
C ASP A 217 14.83 3.59 -25.15
N PHE A 218 15.03 4.52 -24.22
CA PHE A 218 15.82 4.27 -23.03
C PHE A 218 15.16 3.27 -22.06
N ALA A 219 13.85 3.33 -21.85
CA ALA A 219 13.10 2.35 -21.07
C ALA A 219 13.26 0.92 -21.64
N ARG A 220 13.16 0.77 -22.96
CA ARG A 220 13.41 -0.50 -23.65
C ARG A 220 14.85 -0.96 -23.50
N HIS A 221 15.81 -0.04 -23.52
CA HIS A 221 17.21 -0.33 -23.30
C HIS A 221 17.49 -0.86 -21.88
N ILE A 222 16.87 -0.25 -20.85
CA ILE A 222 16.96 -0.76 -19.46
C ILE A 222 16.51 -2.22 -19.40
N VAL A 223 15.34 -2.54 -19.96
CA VAL A 223 14.82 -3.92 -19.99
C VAL A 223 15.74 -4.86 -20.77
N ALA A 224 16.29 -4.41 -21.90
CA ALA A 224 17.23 -5.21 -22.70
C ALA A 224 18.54 -5.52 -21.94
N CYS A 225 18.97 -4.65 -21.03
CA CYS A 225 20.12 -4.92 -20.17
C CYS A 225 19.91 -6.14 -19.27
N TRP A 226 18.67 -6.43 -18.84
CA TRP A 226 18.38 -7.56 -17.97
C TRP A 226 18.65 -8.94 -18.60
N ASP A 227 18.76 -9.01 -19.93
CA ASP A 227 19.05 -10.22 -20.70
C ASP A 227 20.45 -10.22 -21.32
N THR A 228 21.27 -9.22 -21.00
CA THR A 228 22.62 -9.09 -21.55
C THR A 228 23.69 -9.30 -20.47
N PRO A 229 24.85 -9.88 -20.81
CA PRO A 229 25.94 -10.01 -19.86
C PRO A 229 26.37 -8.65 -19.29
N SER A 230 26.54 -8.59 -17.99
CA SER A 230 27.13 -7.46 -17.26
C SER A 230 28.45 -7.87 -16.61
N LYS A 231 29.15 -6.94 -15.98
CA LYS A 231 30.37 -7.27 -15.21
C LYS A 231 30.09 -8.19 -14.03
N ARG A 232 28.84 -8.14 -13.51
CA ARG A 232 28.38 -8.89 -12.32
C ARG A 232 27.69 -10.19 -12.66
N LEU A 233 26.92 -10.22 -13.77
CA LEU A 233 26.05 -11.32 -14.15
C LEU A 233 26.33 -11.76 -15.60
N LYS A 234 26.76 -13.03 -15.80
CA LYS A 234 27.05 -13.58 -17.11
C LYS A 234 25.82 -13.67 -18.04
N GLY A 235 24.61 -13.69 -17.52
CA GLY A 235 23.38 -13.83 -18.28
C GLY A 235 22.37 -12.71 -18.03
N GLY A 236 22.77 -11.63 -17.35
CA GLY A 236 21.85 -10.59 -16.90
C GLY A 236 20.97 -11.03 -15.70
N MET A 237 20.13 -10.12 -15.20
CA MET A 237 19.20 -10.40 -14.08
C MET A 237 18.05 -11.32 -14.47
N ARG A 238 17.66 -11.38 -15.74
CA ARG A 238 16.60 -12.24 -16.30
C ARG A 238 15.25 -12.10 -15.60
N LEU A 239 14.88 -10.88 -15.19
CA LEU A 239 13.70 -10.65 -14.36
C LEU A 239 12.40 -11.11 -15.04
N ILE A 240 12.23 -10.84 -16.33
CA ILE A 240 11.05 -11.23 -17.10
C ILE A 240 10.98 -12.74 -17.29
N GLU A 241 12.09 -13.35 -17.73
CA GLU A 241 12.16 -14.79 -18.01
C GLU A 241 11.95 -15.62 -16.74
N ASP A 242 12.58 -15.22 -15.62
CA ASP A 242 12.44 -15.89 -14.33
C ASP A 242 10.99 -15.80 -13.81
N ALA A 243 10.35 -14.64 -13.98
CA ALA A 243 8.93 -14.47 -13.62
C ALA A 243 8.01 -15.33 -14.49
N LEU A 244 8.17 -15.28 -15.82
CA LEU A 244 7.36 -16.06 -16.76
C LEU A 244 7.56 -17.58 -16.62
N ALA A 245 8.74 -18.00 -16.16
CA ALA A 245 9.00 -19.40 -15.80
C ALA A 245 8.37 -19.82 -14.47
N GLY A 246 7.70 -18.92 -13.74
CA GLY A 246 7.11 -19.20 -12.43
C GLY A 246 8.12 -19.49 -11.33
N LYS A 247 9.35 -18.98 -11.47
CA LYS A 247 10.41 -19.17 -10.49
C LYS A 247 10.03 -18.48 -9.16
N PRO A 248 10.23 -19.16 -8.01
CA PRO A 248 10.02 -18.51 -6.71
C PRO A 248 10.88 -17.24 -6.55
N PRO A 249 10.32 -16.13 -6.04
CA PRO A 249 11.04 -14.85 -5.96
C PRO A 249 12.34 -14.92 -5.16
N ALA A 250 12.38 -15.76 -4.12
CA ALA A 250 13.58 -16.01 -3.31
C ALA A 250 14.74 -16.63 -4.11
N GLN A 251 14.49 -17.18 -5.30
CA GLN A 251 15.48 -17.81 -6.17
C GLN A 251 15.98 -16.91 -7.30
N PHE A 252 15.48 -15.67 -7.41
CA PHE A 252 15.99 -14.70 -8.38
C PHE A 252 17.42 -14.31 -8.02
N CYS A 253 18.17 -13.83 -8.99
CA CYS A 253 19.59 -13.45 -8.83
C CYS A 253 19.82 -12.36 -7.77
N ALA A 254 18.82 -11.54 -7.48
CA ALA A 254 18.81 -10.51 -6.46
C ALA A 254 17.41 -10.49 -5.79
N PRO A 255 17.21 -11.28 -4.72
CA PRO A 255 15.88 -11.44 -4.11
C PRO A 255 15.47 -10.27 -3.19
N LYS A 256 15.99 -9.08 -3.42
CA LYS A 256 15.65 -7.84 -2.72
C LYS A 256 14.23 -7.41 -3.12
N SER A 257 13.30 -7.56 -2.21
CA SER A 257 11.86 -7.61 -2.49
C SER A 257 11.26 -6.29 -2.94
N TYR A 258 11.62 -5.20 -2.28
CA TYR A 258 11.10 -3.87 -2.62
C TYR A 258 11.54 -3.45 -4.03
N GLU A 259 12.84 -3.53 -4.30
CA GLU A 259 13.45 -3.10 -5.54
C GLU A 259 13.02 -3.99 -6.71
N MET A 260 12.87 -5.30 -6.46
CA MET A 260 12.32 -6.22 -7.45
C MET A 260 10.92 -5.79 -7.88
N MET A 261 9.98 -5.63 -6.95
CA MET A 261 8.63 -5.18 -7.28
C MET A 261 8.63 -3.83 -7.99
N SER A 262 9.53 -2.92 -7.62
CA SER A 262 9.66 -1.62 -8.29
C SER A 262 10.08 -1.72 -9.76
N CYS A 263 10.90 -2.72 -10.14
CA CYS A 263 11.20 -2.99 -11.55
C CYS A 263 9.95 -3.45 -12.31
N PHE A 264 9.13 -4.30 -11.67
CA PHE A 264 7.89 -4.79 -12.28
C PHE A 264 6.78 -3.73 -12.33
N GLU A 265 6.76 -2.75 -11.41
CA GLU A 265 5.94 -1.54 -11.56
C GLU A 265 6.31 -0.77 -12.83
N GLY A 266 7.61 -0.65 -13.12
CA GLY A 266 8.09 -0.08 -14.37
C GLY A 266 7.65 -0.86 -15.62
N LEU A 267 7.59 -2.20 -15.54
CA LEU A 267 7.03 -3.02 -16.63
C LEU A 267 5.53 -2.76 -16.85
N CYS A 268 4.76 -2.55 -15.78
CA CYS A 268 3.35 -2.18 -15.89
C CYS A 268 3.18 -0.86 -16.68
N GLU A 269 4.02 0.14 -16.41
CA GLU A 269 4.00 1.39 -17.17
C GLU A 269 4.48 1.17 -18.62
N LEU A 270 5.51 0.36 -18.82
CA LEU A 270 5.99 0.04 -20.17
C LEU A 270 4.94 -0.73 -20.99
N TYR A 271 4.12 -1.57 -20.35
CA TYR A 271 2.96 -2.19 -21.00
C TYR A 271 1.94 -1.13 -21.47
N ARG A 272 1.60 -0.14 -20.62
CA ARG A 272 0.71 0.96 -20.99
C ARG A 272 1.24 1.71 -22.23
N ALA A 273 2.53 1.99 -22.23
CA ALA A 273 3.18 2.73 -23.30
C ALA A 273 3.31 1.95 -24.62
N THR A 274 3.37 0.60 -24.58
CA THR A 274 3.74 -0.20 -25.75
C THR A 274 2.69 -1.21 -26.20
N GLY A 275 1.86 -1.72 -25.30
CA GLY A 275 0.94 -2.83 -25.54
C GLY A 275 1.61 -4.20 -25.67
N GLU A 276 2.92 -4.33 -25.41
CA GLU A 276 3.62 -5.61 -25.52
C GLU A 276 3.25 -6.53 -24.34
N ALA A 277 2.53 -7.62 -24.63
CA ALA A 277 1.95 -8.52 -23.62
C ALA A 277 2.95 -9.00 -22.56
N ARG A 278 4.20 -9.29 -22.94
CA ARG A 278 5.24 -9.76 -21.99
C ARG A 278 5.46 -8.81 -20.81
N PHE A 279 5.23 -7.50 -21.01
CA PHE A 279 5.40 -6.48 -19.96
C PHE A 279 4.22 -6.44 -18.97
N LEU A 280 3.09 -7.09 -19.28
CA LEU A 280 2.03 -7.36 -18.33
C LEU A 280 2.12 -8.78 -17.78
N ASP A 281 2.42 -9.76 -18.63
CA ASP A 281 2.45 -11.17 -18.24
C ASP A 281 3.50 -11.42 -17.15
N ALA A 282 4.66 -10.79 -17.23
CA ALA A 282 5.71 -10.92 -16.22
C ALA A 282 5.32 -10.36 -14.84
N PRO A 283 4.78 -9.12 -14.68
CA PRO A 283 4.25 -8.64 -13.41
C PRO A 283 3.12 -9.51 -12.83
N VAL A 284 2.22 -10.02 -13.69
CA VAL A 284 1.16 -10.95 -13.27
C VAL A 284 1.76 -12.25 -12.75
N ALA A 285 2.73 -12.83 -13.46
CA ALA A 285 3.41 -14.06 -13.05
C ALA A 285 4.19 -13.87 -11.76
N LEU A 286 4.93 -12.75 -11.61
CA LEU A 286 5.62 -12.43 -10.36
C LEU A 286 4.63 -12.30 -9.19
N ALA A 287 3.54 -11.56 -9.37
CA ALA A 287 2.54 -11.37 -8.32
C ALA A 287 1.93 -12.71 -7.89
N GLU A 288 1.66 -13.61 -8.83
CA GLU A 288 1.17 -14.95 -8.52
C GLU A 288 2.23 -15.78 -7.77
N SER A 289 3.48 -15.71 -8.19
CA SER A 289 4.59 -16.39 -7.50
C SER A 289 4.80 -15.84 -6.07
N ILE A 290 4.70 -14.52 -5.86
CA ILE A 290 4.72 -13.92 -4.52
C ILE A 290 3.56 -14.45 -3.67
N ARG A 291 2.34 -14.52 -4.23
CA ARG A 291 1.16 -15.05 -3.52
C ARG A 291 1.35 -16.49 -3.07
N GLN A 292 1.98 -17.32 -3.88
CA GLN A 292 2.21 -18.74 -3.59
C GLN A 292 3.35 -18.96 -2.59
N HIS A 293 4.42 -18.19 -2.67
CA HIS A 293 5.67 -18.50 -1.97
C HIS A 293 6.01 -17.55 -0.81
N GLU A 294 5.53 -16.30 -0.83
CA GLU A 294 6.08 -15.27 0.05
C GLU A 294 5.06 -14.65 1.02
N LEU A 295 3.75 -14.75 0.74
CA LEU A 295 2.78 -14.05 1.57
C LEU A 295 2.58 -14.70 2.93
N SER A 296 2.49 -13.84 3.93
CA SER A 296 2.01 -14.19 5.26
C SER A 296 0.50 -13.99 5.38
N ILE A 297 -0.07 -14.42 6.49
CA ILE A 297 -1.51 -14.27 6.76
C ILE A 297 -1.94 -12.80 6.82
N ILE A 298 -1.05 -11.91 7.22
CA ILE A 298 -1.31 -10.46 7.33
C ILE A 298 -1.02 -9.68 6.05
N GLY A 299 -0.59 -10.33 4.99
CA GLY A 299 -0.24 -9.75 3.70
C GLY A 299 1.18 -10.09 3.26
N CYS A 300 1.97 -9.11 2.82
CA CYS A 300 3.30 -9.34 2.29
C CYS A 300 4.26 -9.91 3.34
N GLY A 301 5.16 -10.81 2.92
CA GLY A 301 6.13 -11.47 3.79
C GLY A 301 7.56 -11.31 3.28
N THR A 302 8.50 -11.00 4.18
CA THR A 302 9.94 -10.97 3.91
C THR A 302 10.72 -11.30 5.17
N SER A 303 12.02 -11.60 5.01
CA SER A 303 12.96 -11.70 6.12
C SER A 303 14.19 -10.83 5.80
N GLY A 304 14.44 -9.80 6.60
CA GLY A 304 15.56 -8.88 6.36
C GLY A 304 15.49 -8.22 4.98
N GLU A 305 14.28 -7.83 4.54
CA GLU A 305 14.00 -7.13 3.27
C GLU A 305 14.15 -7.99 2.00
N VAL A 306 14.39 -9.30 2.13
CA VAL A 306 14.52 -10.22 0.99
C VAL A 306 13.41 -11.27 1.00
N TRP A 307 13.08 -11.77 -0.18
CA TRP A 307 12.23 -12.94 -0.34
C TRP A 307 12.90 -14.18 0.24
N PHE A 308 12.17 -15.05 0.91
CA PHE A 308 12.76 -16.18 1.65
C PHE A 308 11.88 -17.42 1.68
N ASP A 309 10.91 -17.55 0.77
CA ASP A 309 9.90 -18.60 0.77
C ASP A 309 9.08 -18.61 2.07
N GLY A 310 8.56 -17.43 2.40
CA GLY A 310 7.98 -17.11 3.71
C GLY A 310 6.65 -17.78 4.00
N THR A 311 5.87 -18.15 2.98
CA THR A 311 4.55 -18.77 3.15
C THR A 311 4.62 -20.03 4.01
N THR A 312 5.67 -20.85 3.84
CA THR A 312 5.88 -22.09 4.61
C THR A 312 6.61 -21.89 5.94
N LYS A 313 6.88 -20.64 6.36
CA LYS A 313 7.66 -20.31 7.57
C LYS A 313 6.93 -19.37 8.53
N GLN A 314 5.60 -19.30 8.44
CA GLN A 314 4.82 -18.27 9.13
C GLN A 314 4.76 -18.41 10.65
N THR A 315 4.83 -19.64 11.19
CA THR A 315 4.66 -19.89 12.62
C THR A 315 5.95 -19.87 13.41
N GLY A 316 7.09 -19.81 12.71
CA GLY A 316 8.41 -19.71 13.30
C GLY A 316 8.80 -18.27 13.63
N VAL A 317 9.92 -18.13 14.36
CA VAL A 317 10.56 -16.83 14.57
C VAL A 317 11.25 -16.41 13.27
N VAL A 318 10.68 -15.43 12.59
CA VAL A 318 11.27 -14.84 11.39
C VAL A 318 12.17 -13.68 11.82
N ASN A 319 13.42 -13.66 11.36
CA ASN A 319 14.31 -12.54 11.60
C ASN A 319 13.88 -11.34 10.74
N LYS A 320 13.64 -10.19 11.38
CA LYS A 320 13.24 -8.94 10.70
C LYS A 320 12.08 -9.17 9.70
N PRO A 321 10.89 -9.63 10.17
CA PRO A 321 9.81 -10.04 9.30
C PRO A 321 9.08 -8.85 8.69
N MET A 322 8.65 -8.99 7.44
CA MET A 322 7.67 -8.10 6.78
C MET A 322 7.99 -6.61 6.94
N GLU A 323 8.94 -6.15 6.15
CA GLU A 323 9.29 -4.73 6.10
C GLU A 323 8.11 -3.87 5.62
N THR A 324 7.87 -2.73 6.27
CA THR A 324 6.78 -1.81 5.89
C THR A 324 6.95 -1.27 4.46
N CYS A 325 8.19 -1.02 4.00
CA CYS A 325 8.43 -0.63 2.61
C CYS A 325 7.95 -1.69 1.63
N VAL A 326 8.20 -2.97 1.91
CA VAL A 326 7.74 -4.08 1.07
C VAL A 326 6.22 -4.18 1.07
N THR A 327 5.57 -4.02 2.24
CA THR A 327 4.12 -4.00 2.35
C THR A 327 3.49 -2.89 1.49
N ALA A 328 4.01 -1.66 1.58
CA ALA A 328 3.53 -0.54 0.78
C ALA A 328 3.76 -0.75 -0.73
N THR A 329 4.89 -1.35 -1.12
CA THR A 329 5.21 -1.62 -2.53
C THR A 329 4.38 -2.77 -3.08
N TRP A 330 4.11 -3.81 -2.28
CA TRP A 330 3.17 -4.86 -2.66
C TRP A 330 1.77 -4.30 -2.92
N MET A 331 1.29 -3.38 -2.07
CA MET A 331 0.03 -2.68 -2.33
C MET A 331 0.09 -1.88 -3.63
N LYS A 332 1.17 -1.17 -3.92
CA LYS A 332 1.32 -0.42 -5.16
C LYS A 332 1.32 -1.33 -6.39
N LEU A 333 2.04 -2.46 -6.36
CA LEU A 333 2.03 -3.42 -7.47
C LEU A 333 0.62 -4.02 -7.68
N ASN A 334 -0.08 -4.42 -6.61
CA ASN A 334 -1.46 -4.90 -6.73
C ASN A 334 -2.42 -3.83 -7.28
N TYR A 335 -2.25 -2.57 -6.89
CA TYR A 335 -3.01 -1.46 -7.45
C TYR A 335 -2.76 -1.30 -8.97
N GLN A 336 -1.51 -1.41 -9.42
CA GLN A 336 -1.18 -1.38 -10.85
C GLN A 336 -1.85 -2.54 -11.60
N LEU A 337 -1.78 -3.76 -11.05
CA LEU A 337 -2.38 -4.94 -11.66
C LEU A 337 -3.92 -4.89 -11.64
N LEU A 338 -4.53 -4.36 -10.56
CA LEU A 338 -5.97 -4.12 -10.50
C LEU A 338 -6.43 -3.19 -11.64
N ARG A 339 -5.71 -2.09 -11.85
CA ARG A 339 -6.01 -1.15 -12.94
C ARG A 339 -5.93 -1.81 -14.32
N LEU A 340 -4.85 -2.54 -14.57
CA LEU A 340 -4.56 -3.13 -15.89
C LEU A 340 -5.47 -4.32 -16.22
N THR A 341 -5.77 -5.17 -15.23
CA THR A 341 -6.47 -6.43 -15.47
C THR A 341 -7.95 -6.39 -15.11
N GLY A 342 -8.35 -5.56 -14.16
CA GLY A 342 -9.69 -5.57 -13.58
C GLY A 342 -9.98 -6.83 -12.74
N ASP A 343 -8.97 -7.59 -12.33
CA ASP A 343 -9.15 -8.82 -11.56
C ASP A 343 -9.31 -8.48 -10.06
N PRO A 344 -10.46 -8.84 -9.43
CA PRO A 344 -10.76 -8.48 -8.04
C PRO A 344 -9.79 -9.10 -7.02
N LYS A 345 -9.04 -10.14 -7.38
CA LYS A 345 -8.02 -10.73 -6.48
C LYS A 345 -6.97 -9.73 -6.01
N TYR A 346 -6.66 -8.74 -6.84
CA TYR A 346 -5.71 -7.68 -6.46
C TYR A 346 -6.32 -6.69 -5.46
N ALA A 347 -7.64 -6.45 -5.54
CA ALA A 347 -8.35 -5.68 -4.52
C ALA A 347 -8.45 -6.45 -3.18
N ASP A 348 -8.60 -7.80 -3.21
CA ASP A 348 -8.53 -8.62 -2.01
C ASP A 348 -7.15 -8.52 -1.33
N GLU A 349 -6.05 -8.48 -2.10
CA GLU A 349 -4.71 -8.27 -1.55
C GLU A 349 -4.51 -6.87 -0.98
N LEU A 350 -5.02 -5.84 -1.65
CA LEU A 350 -5.00 -4.47 -1.15
C LEU A 350 -5.72 -4.36 0.19
N GLU A 351 -6.91 -4.92 0.29
CA GLU A 351 -7.72 -4.94 1.52
C GLU A 351 -7.04 -5.71 2.66
N ARG A 352 -6.51 -6.92 2.39
CA ARG A 352 -5.80 -7.72 3.38
C ARG A 352 -4.58 -6.98 3.94
N ASN A 353 -3.78 -6.37 3.07
CA ASN A 353 -2.61 -5.61 3.51
C ASN A 353 -3.01 -4.36 4.29
N LEU A 354 -4.03 -3.63 3.83
CA LEU A 354 -4.51 -2.42 4.47
C LEU A 354 -4.91 -2.69 5.92
N TYR A 355 -5.86 -3.63 6.15
CA TYR A 355 -6.40 -3.87 7.48
C TYR A 355 -5.45 -4.61 8.42
N ASN A 356 -4.42 -5.27 7.91
CA ASN A 356 -3.49 -6.02 8.74
C ASN A 356 -2.07 -5.42 8.70
N GLY A 357 -1.24 -5.84 7.75
CA GLY A 357 0.19 -5.50 7.71
C GLY A 357 0.47 -4.01 7.72
N LEU A 358 -0.26 -3.22 6.93
CA LEU A 358 -0.03 -1.78 6.83
C LEU A 358 -0.50 -1.02 8.07
N LEU A 359 -1.79 -1.12 8.46
CA LEU A 359 -2.29 -0.44 9.66
C LEU A 359 -1.64 -0.96 10.94
N GLY A 360 -1.22 -2.24 10.97
CA GLY A 360 -0.46 -2.80 12.07
C GLY A 360 0.96 -2.25 12.22
N ALA A 361 1.53 -1.66 11.16
CA ALA A 361 2.82 -0.97 11.24
C ALA A 361 2.69 0.49 11.72
N MET A 362 1.52 1.11 11.60
CA MET A 362 1.29 2.51 11.94
C MET A 362 1.16 2.67 13.46
N THR A 363 1.87 3.62 14.06
CA THR A 363 1.68 3.94 15.48
C THR A 363 0.29 4.53 15.75
N PRO A 364 -0.24 4.42 16.98
CA PRO A 364 -1.55 5.00 17.31
C PRO A 364 -1.65 6.50 17.08
N ARG A 365 -0.53 7.24 17.13
CA ARG A 365 -0.49 8.69 16.88
C ARG A 365 -0.43 9.04 15.39
N GLY A 366 -0.17 8.05 14.50
CA GLY A 366 -0.08 8.25 13.07
C GLY A 366 1.16 9.01 12.59
N ASP A 367 2.09 9.28 13.49
CA ASP A 367 3.30 10.07 13.27
C ASP A 367 4.55 9.21 13.01
N TRP A 368 4.41 7.88 13.13
CA TRP A 368 5.52 6.94 12.98
C TRP A 368 5.05 5.56 12.54
N TRP A 369 5.98 4.73 12.10
CA TRP A 369 5.71 3.38 11.60
C TRP A 369 6.73 2.38 12.14
N ALA A 370 6.32 1.12 12.26
CA ALA A 370 7.26 0.02 12.49
C ALA A 370 8.17 -0.16 11.26
N TYR A 371 9.39 -0.62 11.46
CA TYR A 371 10.21 -1.09 10.35
C TYR A 371 9.74 -2.48 9.91
N PHE A 372 9.61 -3.39 10.88
CA PHE A 372 9.21 -4.77 10.69
C PHE A 372 7.91 -5.08 11.44
N SER A 373 7.03 -5.86 10.81
CA SER A 373 5.74 -6.26 11.34
C SER A 373 5.68 -7.78 11.51
N GLY A 374 5.93 -8.28 12.75
CA GLY A 374 5.82 -9.70 13.09
C GLY A 374 4.39 -10.16 13.26
N GLN A 375 4.18 -11.48 13.25
CA GLN A 375 2.89 -12.11 13.55
C GLN A 375 2.76 -12.52 15.01
N MET A 376 3.79 -12.28 15.80
CA MET A 376 3.86 -12.59 17.23
C MET A 376 4.93 -11.73 17.91
N GLY A 377 4.93 -11.73 19.25
CA GLY A 377 5.92 -11.00 20.05
C GLY A 377 5.52 -9.55 20.29
N VAL A 378 6.41 -8.61 20.07
CA VAL A 378 6.20 -7.18 20.32
C VAL A 378 6.20 -6.39 19.02
N ARG A 379 5.61 -5.18 19.04
CA ARG A 379 5.79 -4.20 17.96
C ARG A 379 6.87 -3.21 18.33
N VAL A 380 7.76 -2.94 17.38
CA VAL A 380 8.91 -2.06 17.56
C VAL A 380 8.77 -0.90 16.56
N PRO A 381 8.80 0.36 17.01
CA PRO A 381 8.82 1.49 16.07
C PRO A 381 10.12 1.46 15.26
N SER A 382 10.07 1.94 14.03
CA SER A 382 11.28 2.08 13.21
C SER A 382 12.31 2.96 13.91
N TYR A 383 13.57 2.60 13.80
CA TYR A 383 14.68 3.46 14.25
C TYR A 383 14.90 4.60 13.24
N VAL A 384 15.55 5.65 13.68
CA VAL A 384 16.03 6.72 12.80
C VAL A 384 17.27 6.22 12.06
N GLN A 385 17.21 6.10 10.74
CA GLN A 385 18.32 5.59 9.93
C GLN A 385 19.44 6.63 9.75
N HIS A 386 19.06 7.88 9.57
CA HIS A 386 19.98 9.01 9.37
C HIS A 386 19.56 10.16 10.29
N ALA A 387 20.40 10.45 11.28
CA ALA A 387 20.09 11.41 12.34
C ALA A 387 19.85 12.85 11.81
N ASP A 388 20.55 13.24 10.76
CA ASP A 388 20.42 14.55 10.10
C ASP A 388 19.06 14.72 9.40
N VAL A 389 18.50 13.63 8.85
CA VAL A 389 17.15 13.66 8.26
C VAL A 389 16.08 13.35 9.31
N GLY A 390 16.42 12.59 10.35
CA GLY A 390 15.55 12.35 11.51
C GLY A 390 14.42 11.36 11.28
N THR A 391 14.51 10.49 10.25
CA THR A 391 13.47 9.53 9.88
C THR A 391 14.05 8.22 9.34
N SER A 392 13.20 7.37 8.78
CA SER A 392 13.57 6.13 8.10
C SER A 392 12.77 5.90 6.82
N CYS A 393 13.27 5.01 5.96
CA CYS A 393 12.59 4.63 4.73
C CYS A 393 11.16 4.15 4.97
N CYS A 394 10.93 3.33 6.00
CA CYS A 394 9.62 2.75 6.33
C CYS A 394 8.62 3.79 6.85
N VAL A 395 9.09 4.78 7.64
CA VAL A 395 8.27 5.89 8.12
C VAL A 395 7.73 6.73 6.97
N LEU A 396 8.54 6.90 5.91
CA LEU A 396 8.14 7.68 4.73
C LEU A 396 7.37 6.85 3.69
N ASN A 397 7.50 5.52 3.71
CA ASN A 397 6.84 4.66 2.73
C ASN A 397 5.50 4.10 3.21
N GLY A 398 5.30 3.90 4.52
CA GLY A 398 4.01 3.51 5.08
C GLY A 398 2.86 4.44 4.65
N PRO A 399 3.01 5.77 4.75
CA PRO A 399 2.05 6.72 4.23
C PRO A 399 1.72 6.53 2.74
N ARG A 400 2.69 6.16 1.88
CA ARG A 400 2.43 5.90 0.45
C ARG A 400 1.45 4.73 0.27
N GLY A 401 1.63 3.65 1.04
CA GLY A 401 0.69 2.51 1.04
C GLY A 401 -0.72 2.92 1.49
N LEU A 402 -0.83 3.80 2.50
CA LEU A 402 -2.12 4.26 3.00
C LEU A 402 -2.81 5.22 2.02
N MET A 403 -2.06 6.15 1.42
CA MET A 403 -2.61 7.20 0.55
C MET A 403 -3.06 6.71 -0.83
N ILE A 404 -2.70 5.50 -1.27
CA ILE A 404 -3.31 4.92 -2.48
C ILE A 404 -4.74 4.42 -2.24
N THR A 405 -5.21 4.30 -0.99
CA THR A 405 -6.52 3.72 -0.66
C THR A 405 -7.69 4.41 -1.36
N PRO A 406 -7.82 5.75 -1.37
CA PRO A 406 -8.90 6.42 -2.10
C PRO A 406 -8.94 6.08 -3.60
N SER A 407 -7.77 5.85 -4.21
CA SER A 407 -7.64 5.62 -5.65
C SER A 407 -8.13 4.23 -6.09
N TRP A 408 -8.13 3.24 -5.19
CA TRP A 408 -8.64 1.90 -5.52
C TRP A 408 -9.97 1.57 -4.86
N ALA A 409 -10.35 2.29 -3.79
CA ALA A 409 -11.63 2.09 -3.11
C ALA A 409 -12.82 2.23 -4.07
N PHE A 410 -12.76 3.25 -4.93
CA PHE A 410 -13.71 3.49 -6.01
C PHE A 410 -12.98 3.67 -7.33
N MET A 411 -13.44 3.00 -8.35
CA MET A 411 -12.85 3.05 -9.69
C MET A 411 -13.94 3.17 -10.75
N THR A 412 -13.56 3.48 -11.98
CA THR A 412 -14.46 3.50 -13.12
C THR A 412 -14.06 2.41 -14.09
N GLY A 413 -14.96 1.48 -14.35
CA GLY A 413 -14.85 0.48 -15.40
C GLY A 413 -15.52 0.92 -16.71
N PRO A 414 -15.46 0.08 -17.76
CA PRO A 414 -16.09 0.40 -19.06
C PRO A 414 -17.60 0.61 -18.98
N SER A 415 -18.27 -0.07 -18.05
CA SER A 415 -19.74 -0.06 -17.90
C SER A 415 -20.22 0.91 -16.81
N GLY A 416 -19.32 1.57 -16.06
CA GLY A 416 -19.67 2.51 -15.00
C GLY A 416 -18.83 2.34 -13.71
N PRO A 417 -19.33 2.84 -12.57
CA PRO A 417 -18.64 2.81 -11.29
C PRO A 417 -18.32 1.39 -10.79
N VAL A 418 -17.17 1.26 -10.11
CA VAL A 418 -16.70 0.01 -9.48
C VAL A 418 -16.37 0.28 -8.03
N ILE A 419 -16.94 -0.50 -7.11
CA ILE A 419 -16.72 -0.41 -5.67
C ILE A 419 -15.86 -1.57 -5.22
N ASN A 420 -14.67 -1.28 -4.70
CA ASN A 420 -13.71 -2.28 -4.23
C ASN A 420 -13.60 -2.36 -2.70
N LEU A 421 -13.92 -1.27 -2.00
CA LEU A 421 -13.82 -1.17 -0.54
C LEU A 421 -15.15 -0.70 0.04
N TYR A 422 -15.56 -1.33 1.15
CA TYR A 422 -16.87 -1.09 1.78
C TYR A 422 -16.78 -0.28 3.08
N ALA A 423 -15.62 0.29 3.40
CA ALA A 423 -15.51 1.26 4.50
C ALA A 423 -16.47 2.45 4.24
N PRO A 424 -17.03 3.06 5.31
CA PRO A 424 -17.89 4.24 5.16
C PRO A 424 -17.21 5.28 4.29
N ALA A 425 -17.89 5.72 3.23
CA ALA A 425 -17.31 6.65 2.26
C ALA A 425 -18.38 7.33 1.41
N THR A 426 -18.00 8.46 0.82
CA THR A 426 -18.75 9.10 -0.27
C THR A 426 -17.86 9.26 -1.48
N ALA A 427 -18.31 8.83 -2.66
CA ALA A 427 -17.59 9.01 -3.91
C ALA A 427 -18.48 9.75 -4.93
N LYS A 428 -17.94 10.83 -5.48
CA LYS A 428 -18.56 11.55 -6.61
C LYS A 428 -17.92 11.02 -7.90
N MET A 429 -18.71 10.35 -8.71
CA MET A 429 -18.28 9.70 -9.94
C MET A 429 -19.09 10.21 -11.12
N GLU A 430 -18.78 9.70 -12.30
CA GLU A 430 -19.54 9.96 -13.52
C GLU A 430 -20.12 8.66 -14.06
N SER A 431 -21.35 8.71 -14.57
CA SER A 431 -21.94 7.64 -15.36
C SER A 431 -21.26 7.55 -16.75
N PRO A 432 -21.48 6.48 -17.52
CA PRO A 432 -21.00 6.41 -18.90
C PRO A 432 -21.52 7.53 -19.81
N ALA A 433 -22.68 8.12 -19.53
CA ALA A 433 -23.21 9.27 -20.24
C ALA A 433 -22.69 10.63 -19.73
N GLY A 434 -21.82 10.64 -18.68
CA GLY A 434 -21.22 11.85 -18.13
C GLY A 434 -22.08 12.55 -17.08
N GLN A 435 -23.15 11.91 -16.57
CA GLN A 435 -23.94 12.43 -15.47
C GLN A 435 -23.21 12.19 -14.14
N ALA A 436 -23.26 13.18 -13.24
CA ALA A 436 -22.73 13.03 -11.89
C ALA A 436 -23.52 11.96 -11.10
N VAL A 437 -22.80 11.01 -10.52
CA VAL A 437 -23.31 9.95 -9.64
C VAL A 437 -22.60 10.03 -8.31
N VAL A 438 -23.38 10.15 -7.21
CA VAL A 438 -22.84 10.07 -5.86
C VAL A 438 -23.16 8.69 -5.29
N LEU A 439 -22.13 7.99 -4.88
CA LEU A 439 -22.23 6.71 -4.17
C LEU A 439 -21.87 6.95 -2.70
N GLU A 440 -22.81 6.67 -1.80
CA GLU A 440 -22.61 6.76 -0.36
C GLU A 440 -22.59 5.36 0.23
N VAL A 441 -21.45 4.94 0.77
CA VAL A 441 -21.28 3.68 1.51
C VAL A 441 -21.46 3.96 2.99
N SER A 442 -22.40 3.25 3.63
CA SER A 442 -22.71 3.34 5.05
C SER A 442 -22.63 1.97 5.73
N GLY A 443 -22.42 1.97 7.05
CA GLY A 443 -22.12 0.83 7.91
C GLY A 443 -20.76 1.03 8.60
N ASP A 444 -20.37 0.14 9.50
CA ASP A 444 -19.06 0.17 10.17
C ASP A 444 -18.19 -1.02 9.72
N TYR A 445 -18.05 -1.19 8.39
CA TYR A 445 -17.18 -2.22 7.80
C TYR A 445 -15.70 -1.93 8.13
N PRO A 446 -14.90 -2.94 8.53
CA PRO A 446 -15.17 -4.37 8.60
C PRO A 446 -15.67 -4.87 10.00
N VAL A 447 -16.12 -3.97 10.88
CA VAL A 447 -16.73 -4.36 12.17
C VAL A 447 -18.11 -4.96 11.96
N ASP A 448 -18.95 -4.28 11.18
CA ASP A 448 -20.25 -4.82 10.75
C ASP A 448 -20.07 -5.93 9.71
N ASP A 449 -21.04 -6.82 9.65
CA ASP A 449 -21.12 -7.88 8.64
C ASP A 449 -21.82 -7.43 7.34
N HIS A 450 -22.19 -6.17 7.25
CA HIS A 450 -22.90 -5.60 6.10
C HIS A 450 -22.47 -4.18 5.80
N ALA A 451 -22.72 -3.75 4.56
CA ALA A 451 -22.65 -2.37 4.12
C ALA A 451 -23.85 -2.03 3.22
N THR A 452 -24.18 -0.75 3.16
CA THR A 452 -25.22 -0.25 2.24
C THR A 452 -24.64 0.83 1.36
N VAL A 453 -24.85 0.70 0.04
CA VAL A 453 -24.53 1.74 -0.94
C VAL A 453 -25.81 2.43 -1.36
N THR A 454 -25.89 3.75 -1.18
CA THR A 454 -27.00 4.58 -1.68
C THR A 454 -26.55 5.31 -2.93
N VAL A 455 -27.36 5.23 -3.98
CA VAL A 455 -27.10 5.88 -5.29
C VAL A 455 -27.86 7.20 -5.35
N GLN A 456 -27.17 8.27 -5.77
CA GLN A 456 -27.78 9.58 -6.00
C GLN A 456 -27.35 10.09 -7.39
N LEU A 457 -28.30 10.51 -8.21
CA LEU A 457 -28.10 11.09 -9.52
C LEU A 457 -29.28 12.02 -9.86
N GLU A 458 -29.09 12.95 -10.77
CA GLU A 458 -30.09 13.97 -11.09
C GLU A 458 -31.29 13.37 -11.84
N THR A 459 -31.03 12.57 -12.87
CA THR A 459 -32.05 11.92 -13.69
C THR A 459 -31.83 10.41 -13.77
N PRO A 460 -32.89 9.58 -13.83
CA PRO A 460 -32.73 8.14 -14.00
C PRO A 460 -31.91 7.82 -15.26
N GLU A 461 -30.93 6.91 -15.11
CA GLU A 461 -30.02 6.53 -16.20
C GLU A 461 -29.68 5.04 -16.14
N GLU A 462 -29.55 4.42 -17.32
CA GLU A 462 -29.21 3.01 -17.46
C GLU A 462 -27.70 2.81 -17.59
N PHE A 463 -27.07 2.18 -16.58
CA PHE A 463 -25.66 1.81 -16.57
C PHE A 463 -25.39 0.68 -15.56
N SER A 464 -24.15 0.18 -15.55
CA SER A 464 -23.74 -0.83 -14.57
C SER A 464 -23.03 -0.20 -13.36
N ILE A 465 -23.32 -0.72 -12.16
CA ILE A 465 -22.46 -0.57 -10.98
C ILE A 465 -21.87 -1.93 -10.66
N SER A 466 -20.55 -2.02 -10.58
CA SER A 466 -19.83 -3.26 -10.25
C SER A 466 -19.40 -3.25 -8.78
N LEU A 467 -19.70 -4.35 -8.07
CA LEU A 467 -19.33 -4.53 -6.68
C LEU A 467 -18.36 -5.70 -6.55
N ARG A 468 -17.21 -5.49 -5.91
CA ARG A 468 -16.31 -6.60 -5.59
C ARG A 468 -16.97 -7.53 -4.57
N ILE A 469 -17.07 -8.80 -4.89
CA ILE A 469 -17.46 -9.84 -3.96
C ILE A 469 -16.16 -10.49 -3.45
N PRO A 470 -15.74 -10.22 -2.20
CA PRO A 470 -14.47 -10.70 -1.70
C PRO A 470 -14.34 -12.22 -1.76
N ALA A 471 -13.16 -12.75 -2.11
CA ALA A 471 -12.92 -14.18 -2.17
C ALA A 471 -13.09 -14.88 -0.81
N TRP A 472 -12.86 -14.17 0.28
CA TRP A 472 -13.04 -14.69 1.64
C TRP A 472 -14.51 -14.78 2.08
N SER A 473 -15.44 -14.08 1.43
CA SER A 473 -16.88 -14.09 1.76
C SER A 473 -17.59 -15.21 1.00
N ALA A 474 -17.59 -16.40 1.56
CA ALA A 474 -18.17 -17.58 0.93
C ALA A 474 -19.70 -17.50 0.80
N GLN A 475 -20.35 -16.81 1.72
CA GLN A 475 -21.79 -16.56 1.75
C GLN A 475 -22.05 -15.06 1.74
N THR A 476 -22.21 -14.49 0.55
CA THR A 476 -22.52 -13.07 0.39
C THR A 476 -24.00 -12.91 0.02
N ASP A 477 -24.72 -12.06 0.77
CA ASP A 477 -26.10 -11.68 0.49
C ASP A 477 -26.11 -10.29 -0.16
N LEU A 478 -26.44 -10.23 -1.45
CA LEU A 478 -26.57 -8.96 -2.19
C LEU A 478 -28.04 -8.68 -2.49
N LYS A 479 -28.50 -7.49 -2.14
CA LYS A 479 -29.86 -7.03 -2.43
C LYS A 479 -29.86 -5.66 -3.06
N ILE A 480 -30.75 -5.48 -4.06
CA ILE A 480 -31.04 -4.18 -4.67
C ILE A 480 -32.47 -3.81 -4.34
N ASN A 481 -32.67 -2.74 -3.56
CA ASN A 481 -33.98 -2.33 -3.07
C ASN A 481 -34.79 -3.46 -2.39
N GLY A 482 -34.06 -4.38 -1.72
CA GLY A 482 -34.65 -5.53 -1.03
C GLY A 482 -34.76 -6.80 -1.88
N GLU A 483 -34.54 -6.76 -3.17
CA GLU A 483 -34.53 -7.91 -4.07
C GLU A 483 -33.14 -8.58 -4.08
N SER A 484 -33.08 -9.89 -3.82
CA SER A 484 -31.83 -10.64 -3.77
C SER A 484 -31.26 -10.90 -5.16
N ILE A 485 -29.95 -10.70 -5.28
CA ILE A 485 -29.16 -10.90 -6.49
C ILE A 485 -28.14 -12.02 -6.22
N PRO A 486 -28.12 -13.10 -7.00
CA PRO A 486 -27.13 -14.17 -6.83
C PRO A 486 -25.73 -13.66 -7.21
N VAL A 487 -24.75 -13.95 -6.34
CA VAL A 487 -23.37 -13.52 -6.53
C VAL A 487 -22.40 -14.67 -6.28
N ARG A 488 -21.15 -14.51 -6.73
CA ARG A 488 -20.07 -15.47 -6.53
C ARG A 488 -18.86 -14.79 -5.89
N SER A 489 -18.31 -15.38 -4.85
CA SER A 489 -17.08 -14.89 -4.22
C SER A 489 -15.89 -14.86 -5.19
N GLY A 490 -15.00 -13.91 -5.00
CA GLY A 490 -13.81 -13.70 -5.84
C GLY A 490 -14.12 -13.13 -7.23
N THR A 491 -15.29 -12.48 -7.42
CA THR A 491 -15.68 -11.85 -8.70
C THR A 491 -16.21 -10.45 -8.48
N TYR A 492 -16.48 -9.75 -9.58
CA TYR A 492 -17.36 -8.58 -9.55
C TYR A 492 -18.82 -9.00 -9.83
N ALA A 493 -19.74 -8.49 -9.02
CA ALA A 493 -21.16 -8.49 -9.35
C ALA A 493 -21.46 -7.22 -10.15
N GLU A 494 -21.66 -7.35 -11.45
CA GLU A 494 -22.04 -6.25 -12.34
C GLU A 494 -23.56 -6.14 -12.38
N ILE A 495 -24.09 -5.03 -11.87
CA ILE A 495 -25.53 -4.78 -11.78
C ILE A 495 -25.93 -3.75 -12.82
N HIS A 496 -26.49 -4.23 -13.93
CA HIS A 496 -26.98 -3.40 -15.02
C HIS A 496 -28.47 -3.10 -14.86
N ARG A 497 -28.83 -1.82 -14.74
CA ARG A 497 -30.23 -1.38 -14.60
C ARG A 497 -30.38 0.12 -14.80
N ILE A 498 -31.63 0.61 -14.85
CA ILE A 498 -31.94 2.04 -14.73
C ILE A 498 -31.83 2.40 -13.23
N TRP A 499 -30.78 3.17 -12.88
CA TRP A 499 -30.59 3.69 -11.53
C TRP A 499 -31.39 4.96 -11.31
N LYS A 500 -31.86 5.15 -10.06
CA LYS A 500 -32.60 6.32 -9.59
C LYS A 500 -32.04 6.79 -8.26
N THR A 501 -32.15 8.08 -7.99
CA THR A 501 -31.83 8.62 -6.67
C THR A 501 -32.62 7.89 -5.59
N GLY A 502 -31.91 7.44 -4.55
CA GLY A 502 -32.45 6.66 -3.44
C GLY A 502 -32.41 5.15 -3.63
N ASP A 503 -31.98 4.64 -4.80
CA ASP A 503 -31.72 3.19 -4.96
C ASP A 503 -30.64 2.75 -3.96
N ARG A 504 -30.86 1.57 -3.38
CA ARG A 504 -30.02 1.02 -2.31
C ARG A 504 -29.49 -0.36 -2.70
N ILE A 505 -28.21 -0.53 -2.53
CA ILE A 505 -27.52 -1.81 -2.66
C ILE A 505 -27.11 -2.22 -1.24
N SER A 506 -27.67 -3.31 -0.72
CA SER A 506 -27.28 -3.89 0.57
C SER A 506 -26.42 -5.11 0.31
N ILE A 507 -25.25 -5.17 0.93
CA ILE A 507 -24.34 -6.30 0.82
C ILE A 507 -24.02 -6.83 2.22
N GLY A 508 -24.32 -8.10 2.46
CA GLY A 508 -23.95 -8.83 3.67
C GLY A 508 -22.80 -9.78 3.40
N PHE A 509 -21.85 -9.86 4.31
CA PHE A 509 -20.62 -10.63 4.18
C PHE A 509 -20.59 -11.81 5.14
N ASP A 510 -19.88 -12.88 4.76
CA ASP A 510 -19.58 -14.02 5.64
C ASP A 510 -18.50 -13.64 6.65
N MET A 511 -18.91 -13.04 7.76
CA MET A 511 -18.04 -12.60 8.85
C MET A 511 -17.87 -13.61 9.98
N ARG A 512 -18.15 -14.90 9.72
CA ARG A 512 -17.88 -15.96 10.71
C ARG A 512 -16.38 -16.08 10.96
N GLY A 513 -16.00 -16.58 12.14
CA GLY A 513 -14.61 -16.79 12.52
C GLY A 513 -13.94 -17.90 11.73
N ARG A 514 -13.32 -17.59 10.59
CA ARG A 514 -12.63 -18.59 9.76
C ARG A 514 -11.37 -19.07 10.46
N ILE A 515 -11.20 -20.39 10.54
CA ILE A 515 -9.98 -21.03 11.03
C ILE A 515 -9.08 -21.32 9.83
N VAL A 516 -7.90 -20.70 9.84
CA VAL A 516 -6.86 -20.95 8.83
C VAL A 516 -5.75 -21.79 9.47
N LYS A 517 -5.42 -22.91 8.86
CA LYS A 517 -4.29 -23.76 9.26
C LYS A 517 -3.00 -23.19 8.70
N ALA A 518 -1.94 -23.23 9.51
CA ALA A 518 -0.62 -22.78 9.07
C ALA A 518 -0.11 -23.61 7.89
N PRO A 519 0.36 -22.99 6.81
CA PRO A 519 0.86 -23.68 5.62
C PRO A 519 2.12 -24.52 5.86
N ASP A 520 2.85 -24.25 6.96
CA ASP A 520 4.08 -24.96 7.33
C ASP A 520 3.84 -26.37 7.95
N GLY A 521 2.59 -26.79 8.09
CA GLY A 521 2.24 -28.12 8.60
C GLY A 521 2.42 -28.31 10.12
N ASN A 522 2.76 -27.27 10.88
CA ASN A 522 3.01 -27.35 12.33
C ASN A 522 1.72 -27.49 13.18
N GLY A 523 0.55 -27.64 12.56
CA GLY A 523 -0.72 -27.80 13.26
C GLY A 523 -1.22 -26.54 13.98
N GLN A 524 -0.57 -25.40 13.78
CA GLN A 524 -1.03 -24.12 14.33
C GLN A 524 -2.20 -23.57 13.48
N ILE A 525 -3.03 -22.78 14.13
CA ILE A 525 -4.17 -22.11 13.50
C ILE A 525 -4.12 -20.61 13.73
N ALA A 526 -4.78 -19.87 12.86
CA ALA A 526 -5.17 -18.48 13.10
C ALA A 526 -6.67 -18.31 12.90
N VAL A 527 -7.25 -17.32 13.56
CA VAL A 527 -8.67 -16.95 13.45
C VAL A 527 -8.79 -15.66 12.67
N LEU A 528 -9.60 -15.66 11.62
CA LEU A 528 -9.88 -14.48 10.80
C LEU A 528 -11.37 -14.17 10.83
N ARG A 529 -11.69 -12.87 10.79
CA ARG A 529 -13.06 -12.40 10.58
C ARG A 529 -13.08 -11.45 9.38
N GLY A 530 -13.77 -11.89 8.32
CA GLY A 530 -13.69 -11.15 7.06
C GLY A 530 -12.25 -11.01 6.56
N PRO A 531 -11.79 -9.79 6.22
CA PRO A 531 -10.41 -9.53 5.78
C PRO A 531 -9.42 -9.41 6.95
N VAL A 532 -9.91 -9.39 8.20
CA VAL A 532 -9.13 -9.06 9.39
C VAL A 532 -8.61 -10.31 10.08
N VAL A 533 -7.33 -10.32 10.37
CA VAL A 533 -6.68 -11.34 11.21
C VAL A 533 -6.88 -10.97 12.68
N LEU A 534 -7.31 -11.93 13.49
CA LEU A 534 -7.49 -11.75 14.93
C LEU A 534 -6.25 -12.26 15.68
N SER A 535 -5.84 -11.54 16.72
CA SER A 535 -4.66 -11.87 17.51
C SER A 535 -4.94 -11.76 19.00
N LEU A 536 -4.32 -12.64 19.78
CA LEU A 536 -4.25 -12.50 21.24
C LEU A 536 -3.33 -11.34 21.60
N ASP A 537 -3.72 -10.55 22.61
CA ASP A 537 -2.91 -9.48 23.19
C ASP A 537 -2.87 -9.67 24.71
N ASN A 538 -1.69 -9.56 25.32
CA ASN A 538 -1.51 -9.81 26.75
C ASN A 538 -2.19 -8.77 27.66
N ARG A 539 -2.69 -7.68 27.10
CA ARG A 539 -3.54 -6.71 27.80
C ARG A 539 -5.01 -7.16 27.89
N LEU A 540 -5.44 -8.09 27.01
CA LEU A 540 -6.81 -8.62 26.93
C LEU A 540 -6.92 -10.03 27.49
N THR A 541 -5.99 -10.90 27.14
CA THR A 541 -5.94 -12.28 27.62
C THR A 541 -4.64 -12.52 28.39
N LEU A 542 -4.74 -12.73 29.69
CA LEU A 542 -3.57 -12.97 30.54
C LEU A 542 -3.11 -14.43 30.45
N ALA A 543 -1.78 -14.65 30.55
CA ALA A 543 -1.22 -15.98 30.71
C ALA A 543 -1.72 -16.60 32.00
N ARG A 544 -2.11 -17.89 31.99
CA ARG A 544 -2.63 -18.65 33.12
C ARG A 544 -2.41 -20.15 32.89
N PRO A 545 -2.44 -21.00 33.91
CA PRO A 545 -2.43 -22.44 33.71
C PRO A 545 -3.63 -22.90 32.86
N GLY A 546 -3.44 -23.91 32.04
CA GLY A 546 -4.48 -24.55 31.26
C GLY A 546 -4.07 -24.86 29.82
N SER A 547 -4.78 -25.81 29.21
CA SER A 547 -4.60 -26.24 27.83
C SER A 547 -5.89 -25.96 27.04
N ALA A 548 -5.77 -25.18 25.98
CA ALA A 548 -6.92 -24.66 25.24
C ALA A 548 -6.94 -25.18 23.80
N VAL A 549 -8.12 -25.61 23.34
CA VAL A 549 -8.41 -25.97 21.94
C VAL A 549 -9.54 -25.08 21.45
N VAL A 550 -9.42 -24.50 20.26
CA VAL A 550 -10.48 -23.68 19.70
C VAL A 550 -11.78 -24.50 19.53
N ALA A 551 -12.87 -23.94 20.00
CA ALA A 551 -14.19 -24.56 19.81
C ALA A 551 -14.75 -24.12 18.46
N THR A 552 -15.27 -25.08 17.70
CA THR A 552 -15.87 -24.83 16.40
C THR A 552 -17.40 -25.01 16.46
N ASP A 553 -18.10 -24.36 15.56
CA ASP A 553 -19.47 -24.66 15.24
C ASP A 553 -19.58 -25.89 14.32
N GLU A 554 -20.81 -26.28 13.94
CA GLU A 554 -21.06 -27.42 13.05
C GLU A 554 -20.46 -27.26 11.66
N SER A 555 -20.18 -26.00 11.23
CA SER A 555 -19.56 -25.66 9.96
C SER A 555 -18.03 -25.51 10.05
N SER A 556 -17.40 -25.87 11.19
CA SER A 556 -15.96 -25.77 11.47
C SER A 556 -15.42 -24.35 11.58
N PHE A 557 -16.26 -23.36 11.87
CA PHE A 557 -15.85 -21.98 12.18
C PHE A 557 -15.62 -21.80 13.68
N ALA A 558 -14.71 -20.90 14.04
CA ALA A 558 -14.54 -20.48 15.44
C ALA A 558 -15.80 -19.73 15.91
N LYS A 559 -16.25 -20.02 17.14
CA LYS A 559 -17.36 -19.30 17.75
C LYS A 559 -16.90 -17.96 18.28
N LEU A 560 -17.43 -16.86 17.70
CA LEU A 560 -17.13 -15.49 18.09
C LEU A 560 -18.28 -14.87 18.86
N ILE A 561 -17.95 -14.05 19.87
CA ILE A 561 -18.88 -13.19 20.61
C ILE A 561 -18.35 -11.76 20.48
N SER A 562 -19.16 -10.85 19.96
CA SER A 562 -18.78 -9.45 19.73
C SER A 562 -18.73 -8.64 21.01
N ASP A 563 -18.03 -7.51 20.97
CA ASP A 563 -18.01 -6.44 21.97
C ASP A 563 -17.61 -6.88 23.39
N PRO A 564 -16.49 -7.61 23.56
CA PRO A 564 -16.04 -7.95 24.90
C PRO A 564 -15.68 -6.67 25.70
N PRO A 565 -16.09 -6.56 26.97
CA PRO A 565 -15.82 -5.36 27.80
C PRO A 565 -14.34 -4.98 27.90
N ALA A 566 -13.43 -5.95 27.76
CA ALA A 566 -11.99 -5.73 27.76
C ALA A 566 -11.49 -4.92 26.54
N ALA A 567 -12.21 -4.90 25.43
CA ALA A 567 -11.84 -4.16 24.21
C ALA A 567 -11.63 -2.66 24.47
N ALA A 568 -12.45 -2.06 25.34
CA ALA A 568 -12.35 -0.64 25.69
C ALA A 568 -11.00 -0.27 26.33
N GLN A 569 -10.33 -1.22 26.98
CA GLN A 569 -9.05 -0.98 27.68
C GLN A 569 -7.91 -0.62 26.72
N ILE A 570 -7.92 -1.17 25.50
CA ILE A 570 -6.84 -0.96 24.52
C ILE A 570 -7.28 -0.10 23.32
N LYS A 571 -8.54 0.35 23.30
CA LYS A 571 -9.14 1.10 22.19
C LYS A 571 -9.00 0.38 20.83
N ALA A 572 -9.10 -0.95 20.85
CA ALA A 572 -9.06 -1.75 19.62
C ALA A 572 -10.17 -1.30 18.66
N TRP A 573 -9.91 -1.41 17.37
CA TRP A 573 -10.92 -1.17 16.34
C TRP A 573 -12.05 -2.18 16.48
N MET A 574 -11.65 -3.46 16.63
CA MET A 574 -12.59 -4.52 16.92
C MET A 574 -11.98 -5.55 17.88
N ALA A 575 -12.83 -6.17 18.67
CA ALA A 575 -12.42 -7.29 19.50
C ALA A 575 -13.56 -8.32 19.60
N PHE A 576 -13.16 -9.57 19.81
CA PHE A 576 -14.07 -10.69 19.92
C PHE A 576 -13.61 -11.65 21.01
N ASP A 577 -14.56 -12.16 21.79
CA ASP A 577 -14.34 -13.31 22.60
C ASP A 577 -14.47 -14.57 21.74
N VAL A 578 -13.37 -15.31 21.61
CA VAL A 578 -13.31 -16.58 20.88
C VAL A 578 -13.49 -17.72 21.87
N VAL A 579 -14.44 -18.59 21.61
CA VAL A 579 -14.75 -19.71 22.50
C VAL A 579 -13.70 -20.82 22.32
N PHE A 580 -13.12 -21.24 23.41
CA PHE A 580 -12.20 -22.37 23.52
C PHE A 580 -12.72 -23.44 24.48
N THR A 581 -12.31 -24.68 24.31
CA THR A 581 -12.38 -25.69 25.35
C THR A 581 -11.07 -25.66 26.12
N VAL A 582 -11.12 -25.26 27.39
CA VAL A 582 -9.98 -25.19 28.29
C VAL A 582 -10.15 -26.23 29.37
N ASP A 583 -9.24 -27.22 29.43
CA ASP A 583 -9.31 -28.34 30.38
C ASP A 583 -10.69 -29.02 30.41
N GLY A 584 -11.29 -29.22 29.21
CA GLY A 584 -12.59 -29.86 29.01
C GLY A 584 -13.81 -28.98 29.25
N LYS A 585 -13.65 -27.69 29.55
CA LYS A 585 -14.76 -26.75 29.80
C LYS A 585 -14.75 -25.58 28.80
N PRO A 586 -15.93 -25.10 28.35
CA PRO A 586 -16.00 -23.91 27.52
C PRO A 586 -15.49 -22.68 28.29
N GLN A 587 -14.61 -21.91 27.67
CA GLN A 587 -14.09 -20.62 28.18
C GLN A 587 -13.86 -19.70 27.00
N VAL A 588 -13.73 -18.39 27.27
CA VAL A 588 -13.42 -17.40 26.25
C VAL A 588 -12.01 -16.87 26.38
N LEU A 589 -11.38 -16.61 25.24
CA LEU A 589 -10.14 -15.84 25.12
C LEU A 589 -10.46 -14.61 24.27
N THR A 590 -10.10 -13.44 24.74
CA THR A 590 -10.39 -12.17 24.05
C THR A 590 -9.29 -11.87 23.04
N PHE A 591 -9.69 -11.68 21.80
CA PHE A 591 -8.85 -11.30 20.67
C PHE A 591 -9.17 -9.87 20.23
N CYS A 592 -8.22 -9.19 19.65
CA CYS A 592 -8.46 -7.96 18.88
C CYS A 592 -7.96 -8.13 17.44
N ASP A 593 -8.29 -7.15 16.59
CA ASP A 593 -7.72 -7.08 15.25
C ASP A 593 -6.19 -6.99 15.30
N TYR A 594 -5.55 -7.57 14.31
CA TYR A 594 -4.08 -7.60 14.21
C TYR A 594 -3.48 -6.18 14.27
N ALA A 595 -4.12 -5.19 13.65
CA ALA A 595 -3.59 -3.83 13.60
C ALA A 595 -3.46 -3.20 14.99
N ASP A 596 -4.36 -3.51 15.91
CA ASP A 596 -4.33 -2.99 17.29
C ASP A 596 -3.65 -3.94 18.28
N ALA A 597 -3.39 -5.21 17.93
CA ALA A 597 -2.59 -6.11 18.74
C ALA A 597 -1.13 -5.62 18.80
N GLY A 598 -0.56 -5.50 20.00
CA GLY A 598 0.79 -4.98 20.20
C GLY A 598 0.94 -3.46 19.99
N ASN A 599 -0.15 -2.71 19.79
CA ASN A 599 -0.12 -1.30 19.39
C ASN A 599 0.38 -0.32 20.47
N ALA A 600 0.69 -0.79 21.68
CA ALA A 600 1.37 0.03 22.67
C ALA A 600 2.85 0.28 22.31
N PHE A 601 3.40 -0.41 21.31
CA PHE A 601 4.80 -0.32 20.89
C PHE A 601 5.75 -0.35 22.10
N SER A 602 5.59 -1.40 22.93
CA SER A 602 6.28 -1.56 24.19
C SER A 602 6.79 -2.99 24.35
N GLN A 603 7.96 -3.14 24.99
CA GLN A 603 8.52 -4.46 25.32
C GLN A 603 7.60 -5.33 26.19
N LYS A 604 6.64 -4.72 26.88
CA LYS A 604 5.69 -5.41 27.76
C LYS A 604 4.39 -5.79 27.05
N ASN A 605 4.15 -5.29 25.84
CA ASN A 605 2.93 -5.57 25.09
C ASN A 605 3.20 -6.66 24.06
N ILE A 606 2.87 -7.89 24.42
CA ILE A 606 3.11 -9.09 23.63
C ILE A 606 1.80 -9.55 23.02
N PHE A 607 1.83 -9.90 21.74
CA PHE A 607 0.68 -10.43 21.00
C PHE A 607 1.04 -11.73 20.28
N ARG A 608 0.03 -12.49 19.90
CA ARG A 608 0.19 -13.76 19.16
C ARG A 608 -0.94 -13.97 18.18
N THR A 609 -0.61 -14.29 16.93
CA THR A 609 -1.55 -14.59 15.85
C THR A 609 -1.71 -16.09 15.63
N TRP A 610 -0.60 -16.83 15.49
CA TRP A 610 -0.61 -18.26 15.28
C TRP A 610 -0.67 -19.04 16.60
N LEU A 611 -1.62 -19.97 16.70
CA LEU A 611 -1.96 -20.67 17.93
C LEU A 611 -1.74 -22.17 17.75
N PRO A 612 -0.79 -22.77 18.47
CA PRO A 612 -0.70 -24.24 18.57
C PRO A 612 -2.02 -24.84 19.06
N GLN A 613 -2.31 -26.05 18.62
CA GLN A 613 -3.49 -26.78 19.08
C GLN A 613 -3.06 -28.15 19.65
N PRO A 614 -3.16 -28.36 20.97
CA PRO A 614 -3.66 -27.45 22.00
C PRO A 614 -2.71 -26.28 22.31
N LEU A 615 -3.27 -25.15 22.76
CA LEU A 615 -2.55 -23.95 23.19
C LEU A 615 -2.26 -24.04 24.70
N ASP A 616 -1.00 -24.03 25.08
CA ASP A 616 -0.56 -23.88 26.48
C ASP A 616 -0.75 -22.40 26.89
N LEU A 617 -1.76 -22.16 27.74
CA LEU A 617 -2.11 -20.81 28.16
C LEU A 617 -1.06 -20.19 29.11
N GLN A 618 -0.22 -20.99 29.78
CA GLN A 618 0.86 -20.47 30.60
C GLN A 618 2.01 -19.91 29.73
N LYS A 619 2.22 -20.51 28.56
CA LYS A 619 3.25 -20.13 27.59
C LYS A 619 2.72 -19.41 26.37
N VAL A 620 1.49 -18.88 26.43
CA VAL A 620 0.81 -18.29 25.26
C VAL A 620 1.60 -17.16 24.62
N TYR A 621 2.40 -16.44 25.39
CA TYR A 621 3.25 -15.34 24.92
C TYR A 621 4.74 -15.67 24.84
N ASP A 622 5.13 -16.94 24.99
CA ASP A 622 6.50 -17.40 24.73
C ASP A 622 6.71 -17.57 23.23
N CYS A 623 6.84 -16.46 22.51
CA CYS A 623 6.84 -16.44 21.06
C CYS A 623 8.25 -16.34 20.44
N GLY A 624 9.30 -16.15 21.24
CA GLY A 624 10.68 -16.02 20.76
C GLY A 624 11.02 -14.72 20.01
N GLN A 625 10.04 -13.93 19.60
CA GLN A 625 10.27 -12.60 19.01
C GLN A 625 10.31 -11.54 20.11
N THR A 626 11.46 -10.94 20.27
CA THR A 626 11.74 -9.92 21.28
C THR A 626 12.00 -8.58 20.61
N TRP A 627 12.09 -7.53 21.43
CA TRP A 627 12.50 -6.21 20.97
C TRP A 627 13.85 -6.25 20.22
N GLN A 628 14.83 -7.03 20.70
CA GLN A 628 16.15 -7.16 20.09
C GLN A 628 16.11 -7.89 18.74
N THR A 629 15.23 -8.86 18.55
CA THR A 629 15.12 -9.59 17.26
C THR A 629 14.47 -8.76 16.16
N LEU A 630 13.70 -7.73 16.54
CA LEU A 630 12.99 -6.83 15.61
C LEU A 630 13.69 -5.48 15.42
N SER A 631 14.51 -5.06 16.39
CA SER A 631 15.32 -3.85 16.26
C SER A 631 16.60 -4.13 15.47
N HIS A 632 17.09 -3.16 14.72
CA HIS A 632 18.47 -3.18 14.27
C HIS A 632 19.36 -2.98 15.50
N ALA A 633 19.94 -4.02 16.02
CA ALA A 633 20.51 -4.14 17.36
C ALA A 633 21.63 -3.14 17.74
N ASN A 634 22.10 -2.29 16.85
CA ASN A 634 23.29 -1.46 17.09
C ASN A 634 23.08 0.06 17.12
N HIS A 635 21.88 0.58 16.84
CA HIS A 635 21.67 2.04 16.73
C HIS A 635 20.27 2.47 17.21
N TRP A 636 19.95 2.20 18.48
CA TRP A 636 18.78 2.81 19.10
C TRP A 636 19.12 4.27 19.45
N THR A 637 18.68 5.19 18.63
CA THR A 637 18.27 6.50 19.10
C THR A 637 16.79 6.42 19.43
N ASP A 638 16.38 6.85 20.61
CA ASP A 638 14.98 6.96 20.98
C ASP A 638 14.20 7.64 19.86
N VAL A 639 12.99 7.12 19.58
CA VAL A 639 12.04 7.83 18.68
C VAL A 639 12.00 9.28 19.14
N PRO A 640 12.25 10.26 18.26
CA PRO A 640 12.24 11.66 18.68
C PRO A 640 10.93 11.94 19.39
N LYS A 641 11.00 12.36 20.65
CA LYS A 641 9.85 12.96 21.33
C LYS A 641 9.61 14.30 20.63
N LYS A 642 8.67 14.32 19.68
CA LYS A 642 8.14 15.57 19.12
C LYS A 642 7.26 16.27 20.13
#